data_76dadf9a8a4bb27c0bc12c239e4c693d
#
_entry.id   76dadf9a8a4bb27c0bc12c239e4c693d
#
_cell.length_a   1.000
_cell.length_b   1.000
_cell.length_c   1.000
_cell.angle_alpha   90.00
_cell.angle_beta   90.00
_cell.angle_gamma   90.00
#
_symmetry.space_group_name_H-M   'P 1'
#
loop_
_entity.id
_entity.type
_entity.pdbx_description
1 polymer ?
#
loop_
_entity_poly.entity_id
_entity_poly.type
_entity_poly.pdbx_seq_one_letter_code
_entity_poly.pdbx_strand_id
1 'polypeptide(L)'
;MLQCLCAVNELKRQAAQIGVSVTVLSVRMILKRLVEITQETVEEKQEENSSRGMFTCHQRVQLCALFESGRELLSLGALCPKLLWQEYRRGQKLPKLEVVYYLHSYNILSLKSIMKSDEGVGTWLLSQMKALSEWTPPGTEEETKKVQKKVLSTVVGFLVGGGFEKIHNAAATDVKISLLCCSVMDDLLLWVLDIVDKSSAHQSVETGAKLWLEIFDSSLCGVLATEEAVQRFFTHFLTQTLTYKPQLSVSDAISLQNEWTFAKASCFLTTLFRKLAVVFSVGQLLGHLQRVLETHEVNWKHVLCFLSTLLVYEQSAQSSLKDLLSRLLNSAFHGYDLENMITAFLLARQGALEGPAIFLSYSDWFKMSFGSGSGYHANSKKSLVFLLKFLSDLVPFEPPQYLKVHILNPPYVPVKHRSLLMEYVSLAKTRLADLKESVEDMGLYEDVSGAAVQPECQAEQDVEKAVSLFRTTGRISATVMEASIFRRPYFLTRFLPALLKPRLLPVKQDDLMSFIEALKKADKIPAALYSSYLESCQKQRQQKKSVVCLDTKDDPLEVVRIQLQEFTGLVTGGNHGEMSAQLSRISHTLSIIFPGCPNEPTGNTVIILNTDGALLAELHLNAVNILLRNFCQCLLNASRSNSPNQQNQWASMFVRMLLGNTQLLSSLMNRLWDLFHNQGSLLNSAHVLGLAVFVVHLQASMSHNPLVQLASTVRQEPIPFRNVLSSALVCSTLPNMLFCVRLCVAAVCYGICAGDSLPEQQQQEFIPSSIFKKLLYLIPRLMPEARGTIAEVSVSEQECGLWSSITDSNNTWSKAACCLWRHKAFQQLQLLPQYRLSFSEWLHSELRVQRSEDALSDTQR
;
A
#
# COMPACT_ATOMS: atom_id res chain seq x y z
N MET A 1 -40.77 0.15 -44.21
CA MET A 1 -41.87 1.15 -44.33
C MET A 1 -43.17 0.57 -44.94
N LEU A 2 -43.19 -0.10 -46.09
CA LEU A 2 -44.40 -0.70 -46.69
C LEU A 2 -45.04 -1.80 -45.80
N GLN A 3 -44.26 -2.69 -45.20
CA GLN A 3 -44.77 -3.73 -44.27
C GLN A 3 -45.42 -3.13 -43.01
N CYS A 4 -44.85 -2.07 -42.45
CA CYS A 4 -45.40 -1.38 -41.29
C CYS A 4 -46.70 -0.64 -41.62
N LEU A 5 -46.82 -0.05 -42.79
CA LEU A 5 -48.08 0.57 -43.26
C LEU A 5 -49.20 -0.45 -43.45
N CYS A 6 -48.90 -1.63 -44.00
CA CYS A 6 -49.85 -2.74 -44.09
C CYS A 6 -50.30 -3.21 -42.69
N ALA A 7 -49.36 -3.36 -41.72
CA ALA A 7 -49.68 -3.73 -40.34
C ALA A 7 -50.57 -2.69 -39.65
N VAL A 8 -50.30 -1.37 -39.85
CA VAL A 8 -51.13 -0.31 -39.26
C VAL A 8 -52.52 -0.27 -39.88
N ASN A 9 -52.67 -0.53 -41.21
CA ASN A 9 -53.98 -0.62 -41.86
C ASN A 9 -54.77 -1.83 -41.36
N GLU A 10 -54.11 -2.94 -41.10
CA GLU A 10 -54.76 -4.12 -40.49
C GLU A 10 -55.18 -3.81 -39.04
N LEU A 11 -54.35 -3.14 -38.25
CA LEU A 11 -54.73 -2.65 -36.93
C LEU A 11 -55.91 -1.71 -36.94
N LYS A 12 -56.00 -0.79 -37.94
CA LYS A 12 -57.14 0.10 -38.10
C LYS A 12 -58.42 -0.70 -38.42
N ARG A 13 -58.32 -1.72 -39.26
CA ARG A 13 -59.44 -2.60 -39.59
C ARG A 13 -59.92 -3.38 -38.33
N GLN A 14 -59.01 -3.95 -37.61
CA GLN A 14 -59.34 -4.69 -36.36
C GLN A 14 -59.92 -3.76 -35.28
N ALA A 15 -59.38 -2.58 -35.11
CA ALA A 15 -59.87 -1.58 -34.16
C ALA A 15 -61.31 -1.16 -34.49
N ALA A 16 -61.62 -0.94 -35.79
CA ALA A 16 -62.94 -0.64 -36.24
C ALA A 16 -63.95 -1.78 -36.04
N GLN A 17 -63.51 -3.06 -36.19
CA GLN A 17 -64.34 -4.23 -35.90
C GLN A 17 -64.73 -4.38 -34.44
N ILE A 18 -63.79 -4.00 -33.52
CA ILE A 18 -63.97 -4.11 -32.05
C ILE A 18 -64.61 -2.81 -31.50
N GLY A 19 -64.75 -1.75 -32.28
CA GLY A 19 -65.30 -0.47 -31.82
C GLY A 19 -64.40 0.34 -30.91
N VAL A 20 -63.08 0.17 -31.00
CA VAL A 20 -62.09 0.90 -30.21
C VAL A 20 -61.18 1.74 -31.10
N SER A 21 -60.51 2.76 -30.53
CA SER A 21 -59.52 3.50 -31.27
C SER A 21 -58.26 2.64 -31.54
N VAL A 22 -57.57 2.89 -32.64
CA VAL A 22 -56.34 2.20 -33.02
C VAL A 22 -55.28 2.33 -31.90
N THR A 23 -55.18 3.49 -31.27
CA THR A 23 -54.27 3.75 -30.14
C THR A 23 -54.58 2.89 -28.95
N VAL A 24 -55.83 2.65 -28.58
CA VAL A 24 -56.24 1.76 -27.48
C VAL A 24 -55.92 0.30 -27.81
N LEU A 25 -56.20 -0.14 -29.07
CA LEU A 25 -55.90 -1.50 -29.48
C LEU A 25 -54.37 -1.75 -29.45
N SER A 26 -53.59 -0.85 -30.03
CA SER A 26 -52.11 -0.97 -30.03
C SER A 26 -51.53 -1.01 -28.61
N VAL A 27 -52.02 -0.16 -27.72
CA VAL A 27 -51.61 -0.16 -26.31
C VAL A 27 -51.92 -1.51 -25.65
N ARG A 28 -53.14 -2.03 -25.85
CA ARG A 28 -53.53 -3.34 -25.29
C ARG A 28 -52.68 -4.49 -25.84
N MET A 29 -52.37 -4.49 -27.15
CA MET A 29 -51.52 -5.51 -27.75
C MET A 29 -50.08 -5.46 -27.20
N ILE A 30 -49.50 -4.27 -27.12
CA ILE A 30 -48.15 -4.08 -26.56
C ILE A 30 -48.10 -4.54 -25.09
N LEU A 31 -49.09 -4.13 -24.27
CA LEU A 31 -49.16 -4.52 -22.88
C LEU A 31 -49.38 -6.02 -22.70
N LYS A 32 -50.27 -6.64 -23.52
CA LYS A 32 -50.47 -8.08 -23.49
C LYS A 32 -49.17 -8.82 -23.77
N ARG A 33 -48.46 -8.43 -24.85
CA ARG A 33 -47.18 -9.07 -25.21
C ARG A 33 -46.07 -8.80 -24.17
N LEU A 34 -46.06 -7.60 -23.60
CA LEU A 34 -45.12 -7.26 -22.51
C LEU A 34 -45.35 -8.17 -21.27
N VAL A 35 -46.61 -8.40 -20.90
CA VAL A 35 -47.00 -9.27 -19.82
C VAL A 35 -46.59 -10.73 -20.10
N GLU A 36 -46.88 -11.22 -21.32
CA GLU A 36 -46.47 -12.57 -21.75
C GLU A 36 -44.92 -12.74 -21.57
N ILE A 37 -44.13 -11.84 -22.15
CA ILE A 37 -42.67 -11.88 -22.07
C ILE A 37 -42.19 -11.85 -20.60
N THR A 38 -42.86 -11.07 -19.76
CA THR A 38 -42.45 -10.95 -18.32
C THR A 38 -42.95 -12.10 -17.45
N GLN A 39 -43.96 -12.90 -17.89
CA GLN A 39 -44.52 -14.00 -17.15
C GLN A 39 -43.95 -15.40 -17.54
N GLU A 40 -43.26 -15.52 -18.68
CA GLU A 40 -42.68 -16.79 -19.14
C GLU A 40 -41.71 -17.44 -18.15
N THR A 41 -41.35 -16.78 -17.03
CA THR A 41 -40.46 -17.29 -16.01
C THR A 41 -41.16 -17.88 -14.77
N VAL A 42 -42.49 -17.90 -14.71
CA VAL A 42 -43.21 -18.27 -13.48
C VAL A 42 -43.47 -19.79 -13.36
N GLU A 43 -43.30 -20.57 -14.46
CA GLU A 43 -43.57 -22.03 -14.41
C GLU A 43 -42.42 -22.93 -13.96
N GLU A 44 -41.19 -22.38 -13.80
CA GLU A 44 -40.07 -23.15 -13.26
C GLU A 44 -39.52 -22.52 -11.96
N LYS A 45 -39.92 -23.15 -10.85
CA LYS A 45 -39.40 -23.08 -9.47
C LYS A 45 -39.89 -21.93 -8.56
N GLN A 46 -40.64 -22.42 -7.56
CA GLN A 46 -40.90 -21.78 -6.27
C GLN A 46 -39.59 -21.22 -5.63
N GLU A 47 -39.37 -19.92 -5.74
CA GLU A 47 -38.55 -19.18 -4.78
C GLU A 47 -38.98 -17.69 -4.83
N GLU A 48 -39.29 -17.12 -3.67
CA GLU A 48 -39.72 -15.74 -3.46
C GLU A 48 -38.72 -14.67 -3.97
N ASN A 49 -37.54 -15.05 -4.45
CA ASN A 49 -36.50 -14.16 -5.00
C ASN A 49 -36.62 -13.89 -6.51
N SER A 50 -37.54 -14.53 -7.23
CA SER A 50 -37.64 -14.43 -8.70
C SER A 50 -38.19 -13.08 -9.20
N SER A 51 -38.80 -12.26 -8.34
CA SER A 51 -39.32 -10.95 -8.75
C SER A 51 -38.29 -9.83 -8.82
N ARG A 52 -37.09 -10.04 -8.28
CA ARG A 52 -36.02 -9.01 -8.19
C ARG A 52 -34.97 -9.07 -9.28
N GLY A 53 -34.91 -10.13 -10.09
CA GLY A 53 -33.90 -10.35 -11.11
C GLY A 53 -34.10 -9.58 -12.42
N MET A 54 -33.03 -9.49 -13.22
CA MET A 54 -33.06 -8.99 -14.60
C MET A 54 -33.69 -10.02 -15.56
N PHE A 55 -34.06 -9.57 -16.76
CA PHE A 55 -34.55 -10.45 -17.81
C PHE A 55 -33.44 -11.33 -18.38
N THR A 56 -33.81 -12.51 -18.89
CA THR A 56 -32.91 -13.40 -19.62
C THR A 56 -32.55 -12.77 -20.98
N CYS A 57 -31.46 -13.26 -21.59
CA CYS A 57 -31.06 -12.78 -22.93
C CYS A 57 -32.18 -12.95 -23.96
N HIS A 58 -32.91 -14.06 -23.92
CA HIS A 58 -34.04 -14.31 -24.79
C HIS A 58 -35.18 -13.30 -24.59
N GLN A 59 -35.56 -13.04 -23.34
CA GLN A 59 -36.59 -12.02 -23.03
C GLN A 59 -36.17 -10.63 -23.46
N ARG A 60 -34.90 -10.28 -23.33
CA ARG A 60 -34.36 -8.99 -23.81
C ARG A 60 -34.49 -8.83 -25.32
N VAL A 61 -34.16 -9.86 -26.07
CA VAL A 61 -34.35 -9.85 -27.54
C VAL A 61 -35.80 -9.63 -27.89
N GLN A 62 -36.75 -10.33 -27.24
CA GLN A 62 -38.18 -10.14 -27.47
C GLN A 62 -38.67 -8.73 -27.08
N LEU A 63 -38.15 -8.18 -25.94
CA LEU A 63 -38.46 -6.81 -25.51
C LEU A 63 -37.94 -5.76 -26.49
N CYS A 64 -36.72 -5.94 -27.00
CA CYS A 64 -36.14 -5.04 -28.00
C CYS A 64 -37.01 -5.04 -29.28
N ALA A 65 -37.40 -6.21 -29.79
CA ALA A 65 -38.27 -6.32 -30.97
C ALA A 65 -39.67 -5.70 -30.73
N LEU A 66 -40.24 -5.91 -29.53
CA LEU A 66 -41.53 -5.31 -29.17
C LEU A 66 -41.46 -3.77 -29.13
N PHE A 67 -40.41 -3.23 -28.51
CA PHE A 67 -40.26 -1.76 -28.40
C PHE A 67 -39.79 -1.12 -29.69
N GLU A 68 -39.08 -1.84 -30.55
CA GLU A 68 -38.82 -1.34 -31.92
C GLU A 68 -40.10 -1.19 -32.71
N SER A 69 -40.98 -2.21 -32.70
CA SER A 69 -42.33 -2.15 -33.26
C SER A 69 -43.18 -1.03 -32.63
N GLY A 70 -43.08 -0.85 -31.31
CA GLY A 70 -43.73 0.24 -30.57
C GLY A 70 -43.28 1.62 -31.03
N ARG A 71 -42.00 1.82 -31.31
CA ARG A 71 -41.44 3.06 -31.83
C ARG A 71 -41.96 3.35 -33.23
N GLU A 72 -42.09 2.33 -34.07
CA GLU A 72 -42.68 2.47 -35.40
C GLU A 72 -44.16 2.85 -35.33
N LEU A 73 -44.95 2.20 -34.45
CA LEU A 73 -46.37 2.56 -34.24
C LEU A 73 -46.52 3.99 -33.71
N LEU A 74 -45.58 4.43 -32.86
CA LEU A 74 -45.56 5.81 -32.36
C LEU A 74 -45.26 6.80 -33.50
N SER A 75 -44.33 6.52 -34.40
CA SER A 75 -43.99 7.37 -35.54
C SER A 75 -45.16 7.49 -36.55
N LEU A 76 -46.01 6.48 -36.60
CA LEU A 76 -47.21 6.44 -37.46
C LEU A 76 -48.49 6.97 -36.76
N GLY A 77 -48.36 7.52 -35.54
CA GLY A 77 -49.50 8.03 -34.77
C GLY A 77 -50.47 6.97 -34.25
N ALA A 78 -50.13 5.69 -34.35
CA ALA A 78 -50.95 4.56 -33.93
C ALA A 78 -50.76 4.16 -32.45
N LEU A 79 -49.79 4.75 -31.72
CA LEU A 79 -49.52 4.50 -30.32
C LEU A 79 -49.57 5.81 -29.53
N CYS A 80 -50.22 5.78 -28.34
CA CYS A 80 -50.21 6.92 -27.39
C CYS A 80 -49.38 6.55 -26.14
N PRO A 81 -48.20 7.19 -25.92
CA PRO A 81 -47.34 6.89 -24.77
C PRO A 81 -48.02 7.12 -23.42
N LYS A 82 -48.81 8.18 -23.28
CA LYS A 82 -49.51 8.48 -22.02
C LYS A 82 -50.51 7.38 -21.68
N LEU A 83 -51.30 6.94 -22.69
CA LEU A 83 -52.26 5.86 -22.51
C LEU A 83 -51.56 4.53 -22.21
N LEU A 84 -50.42 4.26 -22.85
CA LEU A 84 -49.62 3.06 -22.58
C LEU A 84 -49.17 3.04 -21.10
N TRP A 85 -48.68 4.16 -20.57
CA TRP A 85 -48.27 4.26 -19.19
C TRP A 85 -49.45 4.15 -18.22
N GLN A 86 -50.55 4.81 -18.50
CA GLN A 86 -51.75 4.74 -17.67
C GLN A 86 -52.35 3.36 -17.59
N GLU A 87 -52.45 2.64 -18.70
CA GLU A 87 -53.00 1.26 -18.75
C GLU A 87 -52.02 0.27 -18.06
N TYR A 88 -50.71 0.49 -18.25
CA TYR A 88 -49.73 -0.33 -17.56
C TYR A 88 -49.85 -0.20 -16.04
N ARG A 89 -50.03 1.02 -15.55
CA ARG A 89 -50.19 1.30 -14.12
C ARG A 89 -51.54 0.73 -13.55
N ARG A 90 -52.55 0.66 -14.32
CA ARG A 90 -53.85 0.06 -13.91
C ARG A 90 -53.74 -1.43 -13.62
N GLY A 91 -52.77 -2.14 -14.18
CA GLY A 91 -52.48 -3.54 -13.95
C GLY A 91 -51.89 -3.91 -12.59
N GLN A 92 -51.81 -2.97 -11.65
CA GLN A 92 -51.33 -3.13 -10.24
C GLN A 92 -49.88 -3.62 -9.99
N LYS A 93 -49.12 -4.02 -10.98
CA LYS A 93 -47.73 -4.34 -10.83
C LYS A 93 -46.84 -3.17 -11.31
N LEU A 94 -45.99 -2.63 -10.43
CA LEU A 94 -45.00 -1.66 -10.86
C LEU A 94 -44.02 -2.30 -11.84
N PRO A 95 -43.67 -1.62 -12.95
CA PRO A 95 -42.79 -2.19 -13.95
C PRO A 95 -41.39 -2.44 -13.36
N LYS A 96 -40.67 -3.43 -13.92
CA LYS A 96 -39.24 -3.59 -13.65
C LYS A 96 -38.49 -2.38 -14.25
N LEU A 97 -37.40 -1.93 -13.61
CA LEU A 97 -36.60 -0.80 -14.08
C LEU A 97 -36.06 -1.02 -15.51
N GLU A 98 -35.77 -2.23 -15.87
CA GLU A 98 -35.30 -2.63 -17.20
C GLU A 98 -36.33 -2.34 -18.30
N VAL A 99 -37.62 -2.51 -18.03
CA VAL A 99 -38.72 -2.12 -18.97
C VAL A 99 -38.75 -0.60 -19.17
N VAL A 100 -38.64 0.15 -18.08
CA VAL A 100 -38.62 1.63 -18.16
C VAL A 100 -37.40 2.13 -18.90
N TYR A 101 -36.24 1.49 -18.70
CA TYR A 101 -35.03 1.77 -19.46
C TYR A 101 -35.26 1.57 -20.98
N TYR A 102 -35.88 0.45 -21.42
CA TYR A 102 -36.13 0.22 -22.81
C TYR A 102 -37.16 1.20 -23.39
N LEU A 103 -38.25 1.50 -22.67
CA LEU A 103 -39.23 2.52 -23.09
C LEU A 103 -38.56 3.87 -23.33
N HIS A 104 -37.61 4.24 -22.43
CA HIS A 104 -36.85 5.49 -22.60
C HIS A 104 -35.84 5.40 -23.74
N SER A 105 -35.10 4.34 -23.88
CA SER A 105 -34.06 4.14 -24.90
C SER A 105 -34.63 4.09 -26.33
N TYR A 106 -35.85 3.54 -26.50
CA TYR A 106 -36.53 3.50 -27.74
C TYR A 106 -37.39 4.77 -28.05
N ASN A 107 -37.30 5.80 -27.17
CA ASN A 107 -38.06 7.05 -27.29
C ASN A 107 -39.59 6.86 -27.32
N ILE A 108 -40.12 5.78 -26.77
CA ILE A 108 -41.54 5.55 -26.64
C ILE A 108 -42.11 6.40 -25.52
N LEU A 109 -41.47 6.34 -24.35
CA LEU A 109 -41.88 7.10 -23.19
C LEU A 109 -40.65 7.58 -22.40
N SER A 110 -40.49 8.90 -22.30
CA SER A 110 -39.34 9.46 -21.59
C SER A 110 -39.48 9.31 -20.08
N LEU A 111 -38.34 9.13 -19.38
CA LEU A 111 -38.27 9.15 -17.91
C LEU A 111 -38.89 10.42 -17.33
N LYS A 112 -38.72 11.59 -18.00
CA LYS A 112 -39.34 12.86 -17.60
C LYS A 112 -40.88 12.77 -17.59
N SER A 113 -41.47 12.08 -18.57
CA SER A 113 -42.92 11.90 -18.64
C SER A 113 -43.43 10.97 -17.53
N ILE A 114 -42.66 9.94 -17.21
CA ILE A 114 -42.95 9.01 -16.10
C ILE A 114 -42.91 9.75 -14.76
N MET A 115 -41.88 10.54 -14.52
CA MET A 115 -41.71 11.34 -13.28
C MET A 115 -42.83 12.38 -13.09
N LYS A 116 -43.45 12.85 -14.19
CA LYS A 116 -44.60 13.78 -14.14
C LYS A 116 -45.93 13.12 -13.76
N SER A 117 -46.04 11.81 -13.88
CA SER A 117 -47.31 11.11 -13.85
C SER A 117 -47.81 10.79 -12.45
N ASP A 118 -46.92 10.68 -11.42
CA ASP A 118 -47.28 10.22 -10.09
C ASP A 118 -46.25 10.67 -9.04
N GLU A 119 -46.71 11.01 -7.83
CA GLU A 119 -45.86 11.42 -6.72
C GLU A 119 -45.05 10.25 -6.11
N GLY A 120 -45.55 9.02 -6.24
CA GLY A 120 -44.88 7.82 -5.73
C GLY A 120 -43.77 7.26 -6.63
N VAL A 121 -43.55 7.85 -7.84
CA VAL A 121 -42.54 7.33 -8.80
C VAL A 121 -41.12 7.45 -8.25
N GLY A 122 -40.80 8.49 -7.48
CA GLY A 122 -39.46 8.67 -6.86
C GLY A 122 -39.08 7.52 -5.91
N THR A 123 -39.96 7.19 -5.00
CA THR A 123 -39.72 6.09 -4.03
C THR A 123 -39.64 4.73 -4.70
N TRP A 124 -40.49 4.49 -5.68
CA TRP A 124 -40.42 3.29 -6.51
C TRP A 124 -39.09 3.21 -7.26
N LEU A 125 -38.69 4.27 -7.95
CA LEU A 125 -37.45 4.32 -8.73
C LEU A 125 -36.24 4.03 -7.84
N LEU A 126 -36.18 4.63 -6.66
CA LEU A 126 -35.14 4.38 -5.67
C LEU A 126 -35.12 2.91 -5.22
N SER A 127 -36.30 2.33 -4.92
CA SER A 127 -36.40 0.91 -4.52
C SER A 127 -35.93 -0.03 -5.62
N GLN A 128 -36.26 0.26 -6.88
CA GLN A 128 -35.82 -0.54 -8.03
C GLN A 128 -34.32 -0.42 -8.29
N MET A 129 -33.74 0.78 -8.15
CA MET A 129 -32.29 0.98 -8.29
C MET A 129 -31.53 0.22 -7.18
N LYS A 130 -32.00 0.27 -5.94
CA LYS A 130 -31.43 -0.50 -4.82
C LYS A 130 -31.51 -2.00 -5.09
N ALA A 131 -32.70 -2.52 -5.41
CA ALA A 131 -32.90 -3.93 -5.68
C ALA A 131 -32.05 -4.44 -6.86
N LEU A 132 -31.94 -3.62 -7.92
CA LEU A 132 -31.12 -3.97 -9.08
C LEU A 132 -29.63 -3.97 -8.78
N SER A 133 -29.15 -3.07 -7.91
CA SER A 133 -27.73 -3.01 -7.52
C SER A 133 -27.31 -4.13 -6.56
N GLU A 134 -28.24 -4.62 -5.74
CA GLU A 134 -28.02 -5.77 -4.84
C GLU A 134 -28.11 -7.11 -5.55
N TRP A 135 -28.75 -7.12 -6.73
CA TRP A 135 -28.92 -8.35 -7.49
C TRP A 135 -27.61 -8.78 -8.14
N THR A 136 -27.19 -10.01 -7.89
CA THR A 136 -26.01 -10.64 -8.49
C THR A 136 -26.45 -11.67 -9.52
N PRO A 137 -25.99 -11.59 -10.79
CA PRO A 137 -26.34 -12.56 -11.79
C PRO A 137 -25.87 -13.96 -11.42
N PRO A 138 -26.69 -14.99 -11.61
CA PRO A 138 -26.27 -16.37 -11.41
C PRO A 138 -25.23 -16.72 -12.50
N GLY A 139 -24.00 -17.03 -12.09
CA GLY A 139 -22.92 -17.42 -12.99
C GLY A 139 -22.09 -16.23 -13.53
N THR A 140 -21.22 -16.51 -14.51
CA THR A 140 -20.27 -15.58 -15.12
C THR A 140 -20.83 -14.81 -16.34
N GLU A 141 -22.11 -14.47 -16.36
CA GLU A 141 -22.72 -13.71 -17.48
C GLU A 141 -22.28 -12.24 -17.49
N GLU A 142 -21.15 -11.97 -18.12
CA GLU A 142 -20.59 -10.63 -18.33
C GLU A 142 -21.57 -9.68 -19.05
N GLU A 143 -22.33 -10.19 -20.03
CA GLU A 143 -23.32 -9.42 -20.77
C GLU A 143 -24.47 -8.91 -19.90
N THR A 144 -24.93 -9.69 -18.94
CA THR A 144 -25.99 -9.28 -18.02
C THR A 144 -25.53 -8.17 -17.08
N LYS A 145 -24.25 -8.23 -16.62
CA LYS A 145 -23.64 -7.14 -15.84
C LYS A 145 -23.53 -5.85 -16.63
N LYS A 146 -23.16 -5.92 -17.90
CA LYS A 146 -23.10 -4.75 -18.79
C LYS A 146 -24.47 -4.11 -18.94
N VAL A 147 -25.52 -4.90 -19.12
CA VAL A 147 -26.90 -4.38 -19.21
C VAL A 147 -27.34 -3.77 -17.87
N GLN A 148 -27.08 -4.43 -16.74
CA GLN A 148 -27.36 -3.90 -15.40
C GLN A 148 -26.71 -2.52 -15.21
N LYS A 149 -25.42 -2.40 -15.51
CA LYS A 149 -24.69 -1.13 -15.44
C LYS A 149 -25.29 -0.09 -16.38
N LYS A 150 -25.62 -0.47 -17.61
CA LYS A 150 -26.21 0.44 -18.61
C LYS A 150 -27.57 0.98 -18.18
N VAL A 151 -28.44 0.13 -17.63
CA VAL A 151 -29.75 0.52 -17.09
C VAL A 151 -29.57 1.53 -15.97
N LEU A 152 -28.75 1.22 -14.97
CA LEU A 152 -28.51 2.10 -13.84
C LEU A 152 -27.82 3.41 -14.26
N SER A 153 -26.82 3.38 -15.12
CA SER A 153 -26.14 4.58 -15.62
C SER A 153 -27.08 5.51 -16.38
N THR A 154 -27.99 4.95 -17.19
CA THR A 154 -28.98 5.76 -17.94
C THR A 154 -29.94 6.47 -17.00
N VAL A 155 -30.46 5.77 -15.99
CA VAL A 155 -31.35 6.35 -14.98
C VAL A 155 -30.64 7.42 -14.16
N VAL A 156 -29.44 7.13 -13.67
CA VAL A 156 -28.63 8.09 -12.91
C VAL A 156 -28.29 9.31 -13.78
N GLY A 157 -27.86 9.11 -15.02
CA GLY A 157 -27.60 10.21 -15.95
C GLY A 157 -28.81 11.11 -16.16
N PHE A 158 -30.00 10.52 -16.28
CA PHE A 158 -31.26 11.28 -16.35
C PHE A 158 -31.54 12.06 -15.04
N LEU A 159 -31.36 11.42 -13.87
CA LEU A 159 -31.57 12.07 -12.58
C LEU A 159 -30.57 13.22 -12.34
N VAL A 160 -29.31 13.03 -12.73
CA VAL A 160 -28.28 14.07 -12.65
C VAL A 160 -28.60 15.23 -13.59
N GLY A 161 -28.93 14.96 -14.84
CA GLY A 161 -29.35 16.00 -15.81
C GLY A 161 -30.59 16.73 -15.32
N GLY A 162 -31.63 16.00 -14.89
CA GLY A 162 -32.87 16.60 -14.39
C GLY A 162 -32.78 17.36 -13.10
N GLY A 163 -31.91 16.90 -12.17
CA GLY A 163 -31.79 17.49 -10.84
C GLY A 163 -30.77 18.61 -10.71
N PHE A 164 -29.64 18.50 -11.45
CA PHE A 164 -28.50 19.39 -11.25
C PHE A 164 -28.24 20.37 -12.41
N GLU A 165 -29.12 20.40 -13.44
CA GLU A 165 -29.02 21.39 -14.50
C GLU A 165 -29.58 22.76 -14.06
N LYS A 166 -28.95 23.86 -14.52
CA LYS A 166 -29.46 25.20 -14.26
C LYS A 166 -30.75 25.42 -15.06
N ILE A 167 -31.85 25.58 -14.37
CA ILE A 167 -33.13 25.84 -14.97
C ILE A 167 -33.31 27.36 -15.05
N HIS A 168 -33.10 27.94 -16.25
CA HIS A 168 -33.42 29.32 -16.54
C HIS A 168 -34.86 29.42 -17.06
N ASN A 169 -35.72 30.21 -16.44
CA ASN A 169 -37.12 30.42 -16.84
C ASN A 169 -38.01 29.18 -16.93
N ALA A 170 -37.90 28.25 -15.98
CA ALA A 170 -38.63 27.01 -15.96
C ALA A 170 -40.12 27.16 -15.59
N ALA A 171 -40.96 26.32 -16.21
CA ALA A 171 -42.30 26.08 -15.76
C ALA A 171 -42.31 25.45 -14.34
N ALA A 172 -43.30 25.73 -13.52
CA ALA A 172 -43.41 25.18 -12.15
C ALA A 172 -43.31 23.64 -12.08
N THR A 173 -43.77 22.96 -13.15
CA THR A 173 -43.69 21.51 -13.32
C THR A 173 -42.24 20.98 -13.50
N ASP A 174 -41.38 21.75 -14.14
CA ASP A 174 -39.98 21.36 -14.35
C ASP A 174 -39.17 21.55 -13.08
N VAL A 175 -39.49 22.58 -12.29
CA VAL A 175 -38.92 22.78 -10.95
C VAL A 175 -39.31 21.60 -10.01
N LYS A 176 -40.58 21.15 -10.05
CA LYS A 176 -41.03 20.00 -9.22
C LYS A 176 -40.26 18.72 -9.58
N ILE A 177 -40.01 18.49 -10.87
CA ILE A 177 -39.23 17.32 -11.35
C ILE A 177 -37.79 17.42 -10.93
N SER A 178 -37.17 18.59 -11.03
CA SER A 178 -35.79 18.80 -10.59
C SER A 178 -35.63 18.51 -9.09
N LEU A 179 -36.54 19.02 -8.28
CA LEU A 179 -36.54 18.72 -6.84
C LEU A 179 -36.72 17.23 -6.56
N LEU A 180 -37.61 16.55 -7.30
CA LEU A 180 -37.81 15.11 -7.18
C LEU A 180 -36.54 14.32 -7.57
N CYS A 181 -35.90 14.70 -8.68
CA CYS A 181 -34.63 14.09 -9.11
C CYS A 181 -33.54 14.27 -8.04
N CYS A 182 -33.41 15.47 -7.47
CA CYS A 182 -32.45 15.72 -6.37
C CYS A 182 -32.77 14.86 -5.16
N SER A 183 -34.03 14.80 -4.73
CA SER A 183 -34.44 13.98 -3.58
C SER A 183 -34.13 12.49 -3.76
N VAL A 184 -34.43 11.94 -4.95
CA VAL A 184 -34.10 10.53 -5.25
C VAL A 184 -32.59 10.29 -5.24
N MET A 185 -31.81 11.25 -5.76
CA MET A 185 -30.34 11.15 -5.74
C MET A 185 -29.80 11.26 -4.31
N ASP A 186 -30.33 12.15 -3.48
CA ASP A 186 -29.96 12.29 -2.08
C ASP A 186 -30.19 10.99 -1.29
N ASP A 187 -31.39 10.42 -1.42
CA ASP A 187 -31.75 9.16 -0.78
C ASP A 187 -30.87 7.98 -1.28
N LEU A 188 -30.49 7.99 -2.56
CA LEU A 188 -29.60 7.01 -3.14
C LEU A 188 -28.18 7.15 -2.59
N LEU A 189 -27.66 8.39 -2.54
CA LEU A 189 -26.30 8.66 -2.03
C LEU A 189 -26.20 8.30 -0.54
N LEU A 190 -27.19 8.68 0.26
CA LEU A 190 -27.23 8.30 1.67
C LEU A 190 -27.25 6.78 1.85
N TRP A 191 -28.05 6.09 1.05
CA TRP A 191 -28.10 4.63 1.11
C TRP A 191 -26.77 3.99 0.69
N VAL A 192 -26.08 4.49 -0.34
CA VAL A 192 -24.77 4.01 -0.76
C VAL A 192 -23.73 4.24 0.35
N LEU A 193 -23.76 5.39 1.01
CA LEU A 193 -22.88 5.69 2.13
C LEU A 193 -23.19 4.80 3.36
N ASP A 194 -24.47 4.48 3.62
CA ASP A 194 -24.89 3.52 4.66
C ASP A 194 -24.36 2.10 4.39
N ILE A 195 -24.34 1.67 3.14
CA ILE A 195 -23.77 0.38 2.74
C ILE A 195 -22.26 0.36 3.04
N VAL A 196 -21.56 1.42 2.65
CA VAL A 196 -20.10 1.53 2.85
C VAL A 196 -19.75 1.54 4.34
N ASP A 197 -20.53 2.24 5.14
CA ASP A 197 -20.32 2.30 6.60
C ASP A 197 -20.54 0.93 7.28
N LYS A 198 -21.51 0.15 6.80
CA LYS A 198 -21.82 -1.21 7.30
C LYS A 198 -20.91 -2.31 6.72
N SER A 199 -20.25 -2.08 5.59
CA SER A 199 -19.53 -3.11 4.84
C SER A 199 -18.24 -3.60 5.52
N SER A 200 -17.80 -3.00 6.62
CA SER A 200 -16.71 -3.54 7.44
C SER A 200 -16.95 -4.95 8.00
N ALA A 201 -18.17 -5.53 7.82
CA ALA A 201 -18.57 -6.80 8.41
C ALA A 201 -18.92 -7.93 7.41
N HIS A 202 -19.20 -7.67 6.11
CA HIS A 202 -19.65 -8.71 5.16
C HIS A 202 -19.20 -8.47 3.71
N GLN A 203 -18.55 -9.46 3.10
CA GLN A 203 -18.02 -9.43 1.73
C GLN A 203 -19.08 -9.27 0.61
N SER A 204 -20.33 -9.71 0.81
CA SER A 204 -21.39 -9.61 -0.20
C SER A 204 -21.85 -8.16 -0.46
N VAL A 205 -21.71 -7.29 0.51
CA VAL A 205 -22.12 -5.89 0.46
C VAL A 205 -21.14 -5.04 -0.38
N GLU A 206 -19.91 -5.50 -0.51
CA GLU A 206 -18.84 -4.83 -1.28
C GLU A 206 -19.13 -4.79 -2.79
N THR A 207 -19.87 -5.78 -3.30
CA THR A 207 -20.17 -5.89 -4.74
C THR A 207 -21.11 -4.77 -5.21
N GLY A 208 -22.15 -4.46 -4.46
CA GLY A 208 -23.08 -3.38 -4.79
C GLY A 208 -22.42 -2.00 -4.75
N ALA A 209 -21.58 -1.76 -3.73
CA ALA A 209 -20.83 -0.51 -3.61
C ALA A 209 -19.85 -0.29 -4.78
N LYS A 210 -19.16 -1.34 -5.24
CA LYS A 210 -18.29 -1.30 -6.42
C LYS A 210 -19.05 -0.92 -7.69
N LEU A 211 -20.23 -1.49 -7.89
CA LEU A 211 -21.08 -1.15 -9.04
C LEU A 211 -21.44 0.34 -9.06
N TRP A 212 -21.79 0.92 -7.90
CA TRP A 212 -22.09 2.35 -7.79
C TRP A 212 -20.86 3.22 -8.08
N LEU A 213 -19.68 2.81 -7.63
CA LEU A 213 -18.45 3.51 -8.01
C LEU A 213 -18.21 3.51 -9.53
N GLU A 214 -18.57 2.42 -10.20
CA GLU A 214 -18.44 2.38 -11.66
C GLU A 214 -19.49 3.24 -12.39
N ILE A 215 -20.67 3.42 -11.79
CA ILE A 215 -21.75 4.25 -12.35
C ILE A 215 -21.47 5.73 -12.11
N PHE A 216 -21.01 6.12 -10.92
CA PHE A 216 -20.64 7.50 -10.60
C PHE A 216 -19.29 7.85 -11.22
N ASP A 217 -19.31 8.18 -12.49
CA ASP A 217 -18.14 8.46 -13.30
C ASP A 217 -18.37 9.67 -14.21
N SER A 218 -17.30 10.26 -14.72
CA SER A 218 -17.35 11.33 -15.71
C SER A 218 -18.10 10.93 -17.00
N SER A 219 -18.24 9.63 -17.26
CA SER A 219 -19.03 9.08 -18.38
C SER A 219 -20.54 9.38 -18.28
N LEU A 220 -21.02 9.90 -17.14
CA LEU A 220 -22.38 10.47 -17.04
C LEU A 220 -22.54 11.74 -17.86
N CYS A 221 -21.44 12.44 -18.18
CA CYS A 221 -21.44 13.60 -19.07
C CYS A 221 -21.68 13.16 -20.51
N GLY A 222 -22.53 13.88 -21.22
CA GLY A 222 -22.81 13.64 -22.65
C GLY A 222 -24.29 13.71 -22.97
N VAL A 223 -24.88 12.59 -23.44
CA VAL A 223 -26.23 12.58 -23.98
C VAL A 223 -27.34 12.92 -22.97
N LEU A 224 -27.15 12.60 -21.69
CA LEU A 224 -28.18 12.71 -20.65
C LEU A 224 -27.93 13.84 -19.64
N ALA A 225 -26.68 14.25 -19.41
CA ALA A 225 -26.33 15.30 -18.50
C ALA A 225 -25.25 16.22 -19.08
N THR A 226 -25.36 17.52 -18.84
CA THR A 226 -24.33 18.49 -19.22
C THR A 226 -23.15 18.40 -18.27
N GLU A 227 -21.97 18.83 -18.72
CA GLU A 227 -20.78 18.88 -17.89
C GLU A 227 -21.01 19.68 -16.59
N GLU A 228 -21.71 20.82 -16.70
CA GLU A 228 -22.06 21.63 -15.55
C GLU A 228 -22.98 20.89 -14.55
N ALA A 229 -23.94 20.11 -15.03
CA ALA A 229 -24.83 19.32 -14.17
C ALA A 229 -24.03 18.21 -13.45
N VAL A 230 -23.13 17.55 -14.16
CA VAL A 230 -22.24 16.51 -13.60
C VAL A 230 -21.32 17.11 -12.54
N GLN A 231 -20.70 18.26 -12.80
CA GLN A 231 -19.85 18.94 -11.83
C GLN A 231 -20.64 19.35 -10.57
N ARG A 232 -21.88 19.87 -10.72
CA ARG A 232 -22.72 20.19 -9.56
C ARG A 232 -23.12 18.96 -8.78
N PHE A 233 -23.46 17.88 -9.47
CA PHE A 233 -23.76 16.60 -8.84
C PHE A 233 -22.56 16.09 -8.04
N PHE A 234 -21.36 16.07 -8.61
CA PHE A 234 -20.18 15.63 -7.86
C PHE A 234 -19.80 16.56 -6.73
N THR A 235 -20.01 17.87 -6.87
CA THR A 235 -19.84 18.83 -5.77
C THR A 235 -20.82 18.53 -4.63
N HIS A 236 -22.08 18.25 -4.97
CA HIS A 236 -23.11 17.86 -4.01
C HIS A 236 -22.77 16.50 -3.35
N PHE A 237 -22.37 15.51 -4.13
CA PHE A 237 -21.96 14.19 -3.63
C PHE A 237 -20.76 14.30 -2.67
N LEU A 238 -19.77 15.12 -2.99
CA LEU A 238 -18.64 15.38 -2.09
C LEU A 238 -19.14 15.98 -0.77
N THR A 239 -20.01 16.99 -0.83
CA THR A 239 -20.61 17.58 0.38
C THR A 239 -21.32 16.53 1.21
N GLN A 240 -22.22 15.75 0.62
CA GLN A 240 -22.95 14.67 1.30
C GLN A 240 -21.99 13.64 1.92
N THR A 241 -20.91 13.30 1.23
CA THR A 241 -19.91 12.36 1.75
C THR A 241 -19.16 12.93 2.95
N LEU A 242 -18.72 14.19 2.87
CA LEU A 242 -17.96 14.85 3.95
C LEU A 242 -18.81 15.14 5.19
N THR A 243 -20.12 15.31 5.01
CA THR A 243 -21.09 15.61 6.11
C THR A 243 -21.90 14.39 6.55
N TYR A 244 -21.61 13.21 6.00
CA TYR A 244 -22.35 12.00 6.28
C TYR A 244 -22.15 11.55 7.74
N LYS A 245 -23.21 11.49 8.52
CA LYS A 245 -23.21 11.08 9.94
C LYS A 245 -22.03 11.67 10.73
N PRO A 246 -22.04 12.96 11.06
CA PRO A 246 -20.97 13.61 11.81
C PRO A 246 -21.00 13.20 13.29
N GLN A 247 -20.74 11.92 13.59
CA GLN A 247 -20.83 11.36 14.94
C GLN A 247 -19.51 11.42 15.72
N LEU A 248 -18.40 11.62 15.02
CA LEU A 248 -17.07 11.64 15.62
C LEU A 248 -16.73 13.04 16.11
N SER A 249 -16.43 13.16 17.39
CA SER A 249 -15.92 14.40 17.98
C SER A 249 -14.49 14.72 17.49
N VAL A 250 -14.05 15.94 17.72
CA VAL A 250 -12.66 16.35 17.44
C VAL A 250 -11.65 15.50 18.23
N SER A 251 -11.96 15.12 19.47
CA SER A 251 -11.11 14.25 20.28
C SER A 251 -10.98 12.86 19.69
N ASP A 252 -12.06 12.31 19.10
CA ASP A 252 -12.01 11.04 18.37
C ASP A 252 -11.16 11.19 17.12
N ALA A 253 -11.29 12.30 16.39
CA ALA A 253 -10.47 12.58 15.23
C ALA A 253 -8.98 12.62 15.60
N ILE A 254 -8.59 13.29 16.68
CA ILE A 254 -7.21 13.34 17.16
C ILE A 254 -6.66 11.94 17.45
N SER A 255 -7.45 11.10 18.11
CA SER A 255 -7.00 9.75 18.53
C SER A 255 -6.96 8.74 17.40
N LEU A 256 -7.88 8.84 16.43
CA LEU A 256 -8.08 7.86 15.37
C LEU A 256 -7.45 8.24 14.01
N GLN A 257 -6.84 9.41 13.88
CA GLN A 257 -6.25 9.88 12.61
C GLN A 257 -5.35 8.81 11.92
N ASN A 258 -4.58 8.10 12.71
CA ASN A 258 -3.66 7.08 12.22
C ASN A 258 -4.36 5.90 11.52
N GLU A 259 -5.65 5.66 11.84
CA GLU A 259 -6.48 4.64 11.21
C GLU A 259 -7.11 5.12 9.89
N TRP A 260 -7.00 6.41 9.58
CA TRP A 260 -7.63 7.04 8.42
C TRP A 260 -6.65 7.51 7.35
N THR A 261 -5.42 7.01 7.40
CA THR A 261 -4.42 7.20 6.35
C THR A 261 -4.85 6.49 5.07
N PHE A 262 -4.31 6.94 3.92
CA PHE A 262 -4.62 6.34 2.62
C PHE A 262 -4.47 4.80 2.61
N ALA A 263 -3.43 4.28 3.24
CA ALA A 263 -3.16 2.83 3.31
C ALA A 263 -4.22 2.03 4.10
N LYS A 264 -4.92 2.69 5.04
CA LYS A 264 -5.92 2.05 5.91
C LYS A 264 -7.36 2.45 5.55
N ALA A 265 -7.53 3.45 4.70
CA ALA A 265 -8.82 3.95 4.28
C ALA A 265 -9.61 2.91 3.46
N SER A 266 -10.93 2.99 3.53
CA SER A 266 -11.82 2.16 2.71
C SER A 266 -11.53 2.32 1.22
N CYS A 267 -11.42 1.20 0.50
CA CYS A 267 -11.22 1.18 -0.96
C CYS A 267 -12.33 1.95 -1.71
N PHE A 268 -13.57 1.94 -1.20
CA PHE A 268 -14.66 2.71 -1.76
C PHE A 268 -14.39 4.22 -1.68
N LEU A 269 -14.08 4.74 -0.50
CA LEU A 269 -13.84 6.18 -0.30
C LEU A 269 -12.62 6.66 -1.10
N THR A 270 -11.53 5.91 -1.08
CA THR A 270 -10.34 6.27 -1.85
C THR A 270 -10.58 6.26 -3.35
N THR A 271 -11.36 5.31 -3.87
CA THR A 271 -11.72 5.26 -5.29
C THR A 271 -12.66 6.40 -5.67
N LEU A 272 -13.65 6.72 -4.82
CA LEU A 272 -14.55 7.85 -5.01
C LEU A 272 -13.76 9.17 -5.07
N PHE A 273 -12.91 9.42 -4.09
CA PHE A 273 -12.14 10.66 -4.03
C PHE A 273 -11.14 10.80 -5.18
N ARG A 274 -10.58 9.69 -5.65
CA ARG A 274 -9.74 9.67 -6.86
C ARG A 274 -10.53 10.05 -8.12
N LYS A 275 -11.75 9.56 -8.27
CA LYS A 275 -12.61 9.95 -9.39
C LYS A 275 -12.96 11.44 -9.37
N LEU A 276 -13.17 12.01 -8.20
CA LEU A 276 -13.39 13.45 -8.05
C LEU A 276 -12.16 14.27 -8.44
N ALA A 277 -10.95 13.77 -8.15
CA ALA A 277 -9.71 14.41 -8.55
C ALA A 277 -9.50 14.45 -10.09
N VAL A 278 -10.15 13.55 -10.83
CA VAL A 278 -10.18 13.60 -12.32
C VAL A 278 -11.11 14.70 -12.83
N VAL A 279 -12.23 14.95 -12.13
CA VAL A 279 -13.26 15.92 -12.57
C VAL A 279 -12.91 17.35 -12.17
N PHE A 280 -12.27 17.52 -11.03
CA PHE A 280 -11.95 18.83 -10.45
C PHE A 280 -10.46 19.05 -10.29
N SER A 281 -10.03 20.30 -10.39
CA SER A 281 -8.67 20.65 -9.96
C SER A 281 -8.53 20.57 -8.44
N VAL A 282 -7.31 20.31 -7.95
CA VAL A 282 -7.00 20.25 -6.52
C VAL A 282 -7.44 21.52 -5.79
N GLY A 283 -7.21 22.69 -6.39
CA GLY A 283 -7.62 23.97 -5.81
C GLY A 283 -9.14 24.08 -5.63
N GLN A 284 -9.94 23.56 -6.58
CA GLN A 284 -11.40 23.51 -6.46
C GLN A 284 -11.83 22.56 -5.34
N LEU A 285 -11.20 21.38 -5.24
CA LEU A 285 -11.51 20.39 -4.22
C LEU A 285 -11.18 20.89 -2.81
N LEU A 286 -9.99 21.45 -2.59
CA LEU A 286 -9.60 22.01 -1.29
C LEU A 286 -10.38 23.29 -0.95
N GLY A 287 -10.70 24.11 -1.94
CA GLY A 287 -11.59 25.27 -1.76
C GLY A 287 -13.03 24.86 -1.39
N HIS A 288 -13.50 23.75 -1.94
CA HIS A 288 -14.79 23.17 -1.56
C HIS A 288 -14.73 22.58 -0.14
N LEU A 289 -13.69 21.82 0.18
CA LEU A 289 -13.46 21.32 1.54
C LEU A 289 -13.49 22.46 2.57
N GLN A 290 -12.78 23.56 2.32
CA GLN A 290 -12.77 24.73 3.19
C GLN A 290 -14.20 25.27 3.43
N ARG A 291 -14.98 25.44 2.37
CA ARG A 291 -16.40 25.89 2.48
C ARG A 291 -17.24 24.94 3.28
N VAL A 292 -17.08 23.62 3.10
CA VAL A 292 -17.83 22.62 3.87
C VAL A 292 -17.47 22.68 5.34
N LEU A 293 -16.18 22.81 5.67
CA LEU A 293 -15.69 22.97 7.04
C LEU A 293 -16.21 24.23 7.74
N GLU A 294 -16.43 25.32 6.97
CA GLU A 294 -16.96 26.59 7.49
C GLU A 294 -18.49 26.59 7.67
N THR A 295 -19.23 25.73 6.96
CA THR A 295 -20.69 25.83 6.86
C THR A 295 -21.45 24.63 7.40
N HIS A 296 -20.79 23.48 7.61
CA HIS A 296 -21.44 22.23 7.99
C HIS A 296 -20.68 21.51 9.11
N GLU A 297 -21.39 20.73 9.88
CA GLU A 297 -20.78 19.68 10.70
C GLU A 297 -20.27 18.56 9.81
N VAL A 298 -19.01 18.14 10.02
CA VAL A 298 -18.32 17.22 9.13
C VAL A 298 -18.07 15.86 9.77
N ASN A 299 -18.01 14.84 8.95
CA ASN A 299 -17.48 13.53 9.33
C ASN A 299 -15.95 13.55 9.21
N TRP A 300 -15.24 13.67 10.33
CA TRP A 300 -13.79 13.77 10.35
C TRP A 300 -13.09 12.59 9.70
N LYS A 301 -13.62 11.36 9.82
CA LYS A 301 -13.09 10.20 9.12
C LYS A 301 -13.08 10.41 7.61
N HIS A 302 -14.19 10.88 7.05
CA HIS A 302 -14.29 11.11 5.60
C HIS A 302 -13.44 12.30 5.14
N VAL A 303 -13.40 13.38 5.92
CA VAL A 303 -12.56 14.56 5.64
C VAL A 303 -11.08 14.17 5.59
N LEU A 304 -10.60 13.42 6.58
CA LEU A 304 -9.20 13.05 6.67
C LEU A 304 -8.81 11.98 5.64
N CYS A 305 -9.70 11.00 5.35
CA CYS A 305 -9.53 10.06 4.23
C CYS A 305 -9.51 10.78 2.87
N PHE A 306 -10.35 11.79 2.68
CA PHE A 306 -10.35 12.61 1.47
C PHE A 306 -9.03 13.33 1.27
N LEU A 307 -8.54 14.01 2.30
CA LEU A 307 -7.25 14.69 2.26
C LEU A 307 -6.10 13.73 1.97
N SER A 308 -6.04 12.61 2.67
CA SER A 308 -5.03 11.55 2.47
C SER A 308 -5.03 11.05 1.03
N THR A 309 -6.21 10.75 0.49
CA THR A 309 -6.34 10.29 -0.90
C THR A 309 -5.85 11.35 -1.89
N LEU A 310 -6.24 12.60 -1.70
CA LEU A 310 -5.85 13.69 -2.58
C LEU A 310 -4.34 13.92 -2.59
N LEU A 311 -3.70 13.90 -1.42
CA LEU A 311 -2.25 14.07 -1.26
C LEU A 311 -1.45 12.95 -1.93
N VAL A 312 -1.93 11.70 -1.86
CA VAL A 312 -1.23 10.55 -2.44
C VAL A 312 -1.34 10.52 -3.96
N TYR A 313 -2.50 10.93 -4.52
CA TYR A 313 -2.73 10.85 -5.96
C TYR A 313 -2.29 12.09 -6.74
N GLU A 314 -2.28 13.28 -6.11
CA GLU A 314 -2.07 14.54 -6.79
C GLU A 314 -0.85 15.29 -6.23
N GLN A 315 0.23 15.35 -6.99
CA GLN A 315 1.46 16.03 -6.56
C GLN A 315 1.26 17.53 -6.24
N SER A 316 0.32 18.19 -6.94
CA SER A 316 -0.02 19.59 -6.69
C SER A 316 -0.77 19.81 -5.38
N ALA A 317 -1.31 18.74 -4.75
CA ALA A 317 -2.06 18.83 -3.50
C ALA A 317 -1.20 19.29 -2.33
N GLN A 318 0.08 18.96 -2.33
CA GLN A 318 1.01 19.40 -1.29
C GLN A 318 1.11 20.93 -1.17
N SER A 319 1.29 21.63 -2.29
CA SER A 319 1.35 23.11 -2.28
C SER A 319 0.00 23.73 -1.92
N SER A 320 -1.08 23.19 -2.49
CA SER A 320 -2.44 23.68 -2.23
C SER A 320 -2.85 23.46 -0.77
N LEU A 321 -2.41 22.37 -0.13
CA LEU A 321 -2.63 22.14 1.30
C LEU A 321 -1.85 23.15 2.15
N LYS A 322 -0.58 23.47 1.81
CA LYS A 322 0.17 24.50 2.52
C LYS A 322 -0.53 25.85 2.48
N ASP A 323 -1.09 26.22 1.33
CA ASP A 323 -1.86 27.45 1.16
C ASP A 323 -3.15 27.42 1.98
N LEU A 324 -3.85 26.29 2.02
CA LEU A 324 -5.05 26.12 2.84
C LEU A 324 -4.71 26.24 4.33
N LEU A 325 -3.66 25.57 4.81
CA LEU A 325 -3.21 25.65 6.20
C LEU A 325 -2.83 27.09 6.59
N SER A 326 -2.16 27.81 5.69
CA SER A 326 -1.82 29.23 5.91
C SER A 326 -3.06 30.10 6.03
N ARG A 327 -4.09 29.88 5.19
CA ARG A 327 -5.37 30.60 5.28
C ARG A 327 -6.11 30.30 6.57
N LEU A 328 -6.19 29.01 6.96
CA LEU A 328 -6.83 28.60 8.20
C LEU A 328 -6.16 29.19 9.43
N LEU A 329 -4.82 29.15 9.50
CA LEU A 329 -4.07 29.78 10.60
C LEU A 329 -4.25 31.29 10.62
N ASN A 330 -4.23 31.94 9.47
CA ASN A 330 -4.46 33.38 9.38
C ASN A 330 -5.86 33.75 9.90
N SER A 331 -6.89 33.02 9.47
CA SER A 331 -8.27 33.19 9.94
C SER A 331 -8.38 32.91 11.43
N ALA A 332 -7.76 31.82 11.92
CA ALA A 332 -7.74 31.46 13.34
C ALA A 332 -7.14 32.55 14.22
N PHE A 333 -6.02 33.17 13.82
CA PHE A 333 -5.39 34.24 14.62
C PHE A 333 -6.07 35.60 14.47
N HIS A 334 -6.70 35.88 13.34
CA HIS A 334 -7.44 37.11 13.13
C HIS A 334 -8.73 37.17 13.97
N GLY A 335 -9.48 36.03 13.98
CA GLY A 335 -10.74 35.92 14.71
C GLY A 335 -10.62 35.32 16.11
N TYR A 336 -9.47 34.83 16.53
CA TYR A 336 -9.26 33.95 17.70
C TYR A 336 -10.19 32.74 17.65
N ASP A 337 -10.30 32.16 16.46
CA ASP A 337 -11.19 31.06 16.12
C ASP A 337 -10.53 29.72 16.38
N LEU A 338 -11.07 28.99 17.37
CA LEU A 338 -10.57 27.65 17.76
C LEU A 338 -10.88 26.59 16.72
N GLU A 339 -11.99 26.71 15.97
CA GLU A 339 -12.38 25.73 14.95
C GLU A 339 -11.41 25.74 13.79
N ASN A 340 -11.04 26.90 13.28
CA ASN A 340 -10.01 27.02 12.27
C ASN A 340 -8.63 26.56 12.76
N MET A 341 -8.31 26.81 14.03
CA MET A 341 -7.04 26.37 14.63
C MET A 341 -6.96 24.85 14.69
N ILE A 342 -7.98 24.18 15.25
CA ILE A 342 -7.99 22.72 15.38
C ILE A 342 -8.04 22.04 14.00
N THR A 343 -8.81 22.60 13.08
CA THR A 343 -8.86 22.14 11.68
C THR A 343 -7.48 22.17 11.05
N ALA A 344 -6.74 23.28 11.17
CA ALA A 344 -5.37 23.38 10.63
C ALA A 344 -4.45 22.31 11.22
N PHE A 345 -4.52 22.06 12.52
CA PHE A 345 -3.74 21.04 13.19
C PHE A 345 -4.11 19.62 12.71
N LEU A 346 -5.39 19.30 12.60
CA LEU A 346 -5.86 18.00 12.11
C LEU A 346 -5.42 17.75 10.67
N LEU A 347 -5.58 18.73 9.77
CA LEU A 347 -5.18 18.58 8.37
C LEU A 347 -3.66 18.47 8.22
N ALA A 348 -2.88 19.27 8.96
CA ALA A 348 -1.42 19.19 8.93
C ALA A 348 -0.89 17.85 9.43
N ARG A 349 -1.47 17.30 10.50
CA ARG A 349 -1.13 15.97 11.02
C ARG A 349 -1.46 14.87 10.03
N GLN A 350 -2.66 14.93 9.43
CA GLN A 350 -3.07 13.95 8.45
C GLN A 350 -2.12 13.93 7.25
N GLY A 351 -1.73 15.11 6.75
CA GLY A 351 -0.73 15.21 5.70
C GLY A 351 0.61 14.60 6.10
N ALA A 352 1.08 14.88 7.32
CA ALA A 352 2.34 14.33 7.82
C ALA A 352 2.32 12.81 8.01
N LEU A 353 1.17 12.20 8.31
CA LEU A 353 1.00 10.75 8.45
C LEU A 353 1.18 10.00 7.12
N GLU A 354 1.00 10.67 5.97
CA GLU A 354 1.24 10.06 4.66
C GLU A 354 2.74 9.96 4.29
N GLY A 355 3.60 10.54 5.10
CA GLY A 355 5.05 10.41 5.01
C GLY A 355 5.75 11.57 4.31
N PRO A 356 7.08 11.67 4.50
CA PRO A 356 7.90 12.82 4.07
C PRO A 356 8.00 12.96 2.54
N ALA A 357 7.76 11.89 1.79
CA ALA A 357 7.70 11.93 0.32
C ALA A 357 6.45 12.64 -0.21
N ILE A 358 5.37 12.69 0.60
CA ILE A 358 4.06 13.20 0.21
C ILE A 358 3.80 14.57 0.82
N PHE A 359 4.12 14.76 2.10
CA PHE A 359 3.94 16.03 2.79
C PHE A 359 5.05 16.26 3.82
N LEU A 360 5.20 17.50 4.29
CA LEU A 360 6.15 17.85 5.34
C LEU A 360 5.89 17.04 6.62
N SER A 361 6.97 16.75 7.37
CA SER A 361 6.80 16.21 8.72
C SER A 361 6.00 17.19 9.59
N TYR A 362 5.26 16.67 10.56
CA TYR A 362 4.54 17.54 11.50
C TYR A 362 5.48 18.47 12.26
N SER A 363 6.67 17.98 12.58
CA SER A 363 7.73 18.76 13.22
C SER A 363 8.17 19.96 12.37
N ASP A 364 8.40 19.75 11.07
CA ASP A 364 8.78 20.81 10.15
C ASP A 364 7.65 21.81 9.93
N TRP A 365 6.43 21.31 9.75
CA TRP A 365 5.26 22.19 9.64
C TRP A 365 5.07 23.05 10.90
N PHE A 366 5.18 22.46 12.08
CA PHE A 366 5.01 23.17 13.35
C PHE A 366 6.10 24.22 13.54
N LYS A 367 7.35 23.85 13.26
CA LYS A 367 8.50 24.76 13.31
C LYS A 367 8.37 25.92 12.30
N MET A 368 7.94 25.65 11.07
CA MET A 368 7.70 26.69 10.06
C MET A 368 6.58 27.64 10.47
N SER A 369 5.50 27.12 11.04
CA SER A 369 4.32 27.93 11.40
C SER A 369 4.52 28.76 12.68
N PHE A 370 5.26 28.22 13.66
CA PHE A 370 5.34 28.80 15.01
C PHE A 370 6.77 29.02 15.51
N GLY A 371 7.81 28.58 14.81
CA GLY A 371 9.20 28.69 15.28
C GLY A 371 9.87 30.05 15.05
N SER A 372 9.24 30.97 14.32
CA SER A 372 9.82 32.27 14.00
C SER A 372 9.12 33.44 14.69
N GLY A 373 9.86 34.53 14.95
CA GLY A 373 9.31 35.78 15.48
C GLY A 373 8.40 36.55 14.53
N SER A 374 8.30 36.14 13.26
CA SER A 374 7.38 36.67 12.25
C SER A 374 6.12 35.83 12.10
N GLY A 375 5.93 34.77 12.92
CA GLY A 375 4.73 33.92 12.89
C GLY A 375 3.46 34.64 13.36
N TYR A 376 2.30 34.13 13.00
CA TYR A 376 0.97 34.69 13.33
C TYR A 376 0.78 34.98 14.83
N HIS A 377 1.32 34.08 15.68
CA HIS A 377 1.24 34.18 17.15
C HIS A 377 2.16 35.28 17.72
N ALA A 378 3.19 35.69 16.99
CA ALA A 378 4.16 36.69 17.44
C ALA A 378 3.67 38.14 17.30
N ASN A 379 2.59 38.37 16.55
CA ASN A 379 2.08 39.72 16.24
C ASN A 379 1.51 40.44 17.47
N SER A 380 1.01 39.74 18.45
CA SER A 380 0.44 40.34 19.66
C SER A 380 0.50 39.39 20.87
N LYS A 381 0.46 39.98 22.08
CA LYS A 381 0.32 39.20 23.32
C LYS A 381 -0.95 38.35 23.31
N LYS A 382 -2.07 38.87 22.76
CA LYS A 382 -3.33 38.13 22.67
C LYS A 382 -3.20 36.91 21.79
N SER A 383 -2.56 37.01 20.61
CA SER A 383 -2.31 35.91 19.69
C SER A 383 -1.40 34.84 20.30
N LEU A 384 -0.37 35.27 21.06
CA LEU A 384 0.48 34.34 21.79
C LEU A 384 -0.28 33.59 22.89
N VAL A 385 -1.07 34.27 23.69
CA VAL A 385 -1.90 33.66 24.72
C VAL A 385 -2.93 32.71 24.11
N PHE A 386 -3.52 33.07 22.99
CA PHE A 386 -4.45 32.23 22.25
C PHE A 386 -3.80 30.92 21.82
N LEU A 387 -2.60 30.98 21.20
CA LEU A 387 -1.88 29.78 20.81
C LEU A 387 -1.54 28.89 22.02
N LEU A 388 -0.92 29.46 23.07
CA LEU A 388 -0.48 28.68 24.22
C LEU A 388 -1.66 28.09 25.01
N LYS A 389 -2.80 28.81 25.07
CA LYS A 389 -4.03 28.29 25.65
C LYS A 389 -4.58 27.13 24.83
N PHE A 390 -4.69 27.30 23.50
CA PHE A 390 -5.10 26.23 22.61
C PHE A 390 -4.23 24.97 22.76
N LEU A 391 -2.89 25.13 22.76
CA LEU A 391 -1.97 24.01 22.96
C LEU A 391 -2.17 23.35 24.34
N SER A 392 -2.44 24.14 25.40
CA SER A 392 -2.69 23.61 26.74
C SER A 392 -4.00 22.86 26.83
N ASP A 393 -5.06 23.37 26.22
CA ASP A 393 -6.39 22.72 26.15
C ASP A 393 -6.33 21.41 25.33
N LEU A 394 -5.37 21.31 24.40
CA LEU A 394 -5.15 20.13 23.57
C LEU A 394 -4.41 19.01 24.30
N VAL A 395 -3.58 19.32 25.31
CA VAL A 395 -2.71 18.33 26.00
C VAL A 395 -3.42 17.04 26.43
N PRO A 396 -4.65 17.06 26.99
CA PRO A 396 -5.33 15.83 27.41
C PRO A 396 -5.64 14.85 26.27
N PHE A 397 -5.82 15.35 25.07
CA PHE A 397 -6.26 14.60 23.89
C PHE A 397 -5.08 14.27 22.95
N GLU A 398 -3.95 14.97 23.13
CA GLU A 398 -2.83 14.93 22.21
C GLU A 398 -2.05 13.62 22.31
N PRO A 399 -1.82 12.89 21.23
CA PRO A 399 -0.90 11.74 21.18
C PRO A 399 0.52 12.12 21.61
N PRO A 400 1.25 11.22 22.28
CA PRO A 400 2.58 11.49 22.84
C PRO A 400 3.57 12.06 21.83
N GLN A 401 3.52 11.56 20.62
CA GLN A 401 4.40 11.97 19.51
C GLN A 401 4.32 13.47 19.20
N TYR A 402 3.12 14.04 19.20
CA TYR A 402 2.94 15.47 18.91
C TYR A 402 3.29 16.33 20.11
N LEU A 403 3.00 15.89 21.33
CA LEU A 403 3.47 16.55 22.54
C LEU A 403 5.00 16.65 22.58
N LYS A 404 5.68 15.58 22.18
CA LYS A 404 7.14 15.57 22.05
C LYS A 404 7.62 16.61 21.04
N VAL A 405 6.96 16.73 19.88
CA VAL A 405 7.30 17.77 18.88
C VAL A 405 7.15 19.18 19.46
N HIS A 406 6.07 19.45 20.17
CA HIS A 406 5.82 20.78 20.76
C HIS A 406 6.86 21.14 21.83
N ILE A 407 7.36 20.16 22.57
CA ILE A 407 8.41 20.36 23.58
C ILE A 407 9.79 20.57 22.93
N LEU A 408 10.09 19.80 21.88
CA LEU A 408 11.37 19.82 21.18
C LEU A 408 11.55 21.02 20.27
N ASN A 409 10.45 21.45 19.62
CA ASN A 409 10.40 22.61 18.73
C ASN A 409 9.39 23.64 19.26
N PRO A 410 9.63 24.25 20.45
CA PRO A 410 8.67 25.13 21.05
C PRO A 410 8.38 26.33 20.14
N PRO A 411 7.14 26.86 20.17
CA PRO A 411 6.82 28.07 19.43
C PRO A 411 7.70 29.23 19.90
N TYR A 412 8.01 30.15 19.00
CA TYR A 412 8.75 31.36 19.36
C TYR A 412 7.96 32.19 20.38
N VAL A 413 8.58 32.47 21.52
CA VAL A 413 7.99 33.28 22.59
C VAL A 413 8.99 34.35 23.01
N PRO A 414 8.60 35.65 22.96
CA PRO A 414 9.42 36.72 23.47
C PRO A 414 9.81 36.52 24.92
N VAL A 415 11.02 36.94 25.30
CA VAL A 415 11.59 36.72 26.66
C VAL A 415 10.61 37.16 27.78
N LYS A 416 9.88 38.25 27.56
CA LYS A 416 8.88 38.76 28.51
C LYS A 416 7.72 37.81 28.84
N HIS A 417 7.47 36.84 27.97
CA HIS A 417 6.33 35.92 28.09
C HIS A 417 6.75 34.45 28.23
N ARG A 418 8.02 34.22 28.51
CA ARG A 418 8.61 32.86 28.64
C ARG A 418 7.94 32.01 29.73
N SER A 419 7.39 32.65 30.79
CA SER A 419 6.65 31.94 31.84
C SER A 419 5.45 31.16 31.29
N LEU A 420 4.70 31.75 30.34
CA LEU A 420 3.55 31.08 29.73
C LEU A 420 3.94 29.84 28.92
N LEU A 421 5.09 29.90 28.23
CA LEU A 421 5.62 28.73 27.53
C LEU A 421 6.04 27.65 28.54
N MET A 422 6.67 28.05 29.65
CA MET A 422 7.10 27.10 30.68
C MET A 422 5.94 26.41 31.37
N GLU A 423 4.82 27.08 31.57
CA GLU A 423 3.58 26.49 32.07
C GLU A 423 3.06 25.41 31.11
N TYR A 424 2.97 25.71 29.82
CA TYR A 424 2.59 24.75 28.80
C TYR A 424 3.52 23.54 28.74
N VAL A 425 4.84 23.78 28.70
CA VAL A 425 5.85 22.72 28.63
C VAL A 425 5.81 21.83 29.90
N SER A 426 5.57 22.43 31.07
CA SER A 426 5.39 21.66 32.30
C SER A 426 4.16 20.75 32.23
N LEU A 427 3.02 21.29 31.76
CA LEU A 427 1.78 20.53 31.57
C LEU A 427 1.98 19.37 30.56
N ALA A 428 2.59 19.64 29.42
CA ALA A 428 2.86 18.62 28.41
C ALA A 428 3.83 17.52 28.89
N LYS A 429 4.85 17.89 29.69
CA LYS A 429 5.78 16.92 30.32
C LYS A 429 5.07 16.06 31.38
N THR A 430 4.20 16.65 32.20
CA THR A 430 3.39 15.90 33.15
C THR A 430 2.52 14.88 32.43
N ARG A 431 1.87 15.29 31.34
CA ARG A 431 1.05 14.37 30.52
C ARG A 431 1.87 13.23 29.92
N LEU A 432 3.08 13.51 29.40
CA LEU A 432 3.97 12.46 28.89
C LEU A 432 4.40 11.49 29.98
N ALA A 433 4.68 11.99 31.19
CA ALA A 433 5.00 11.16 32.34
C ALA A 433 3.83 10.24 32.75
N ASP A 434 2.60 10.75 32.74
CA ASP A 434 1.38 9.96 32.97
C ASP A 434 1.21 8.84 31.92
N LEU A 435 1.58 9.11 30.67
CA LEU A 435 1.56 8.16 29.57
C LEU A 435 2.77 7.22 29.57
N LYS A 436 3.68 7.35 30.54
CA LYS A 436 4.95 6.61 30.64
C LYS A 436 5.87 6.80 29.44
N GLU A 437 5.81 7.96 28.81
CA GLU A 437 6.60 8.34 27.64
C GLU A 437 7.71 9.31 28.03
N SER A 438 8.95 9.06 27.53
CA SER A 438 10.10 9.93 27.79
C SER A 438 10.43 10.78 26.55
N VAL A 439 10.74 12.05 26.79
CA VAL A 439 11.27 12.95 25.75
C VAL A 439 12.76 12.66 25.50
N GLU A 440 13.42 12.04 26.48
CA GLU A 440 14.87 11.80 26.45
C GLU A 440 15.26 10.66 25.51
N ASP A 441 14.31 9.73 25.23
CA ASP A 441 14.54 8.57 24.37
C ASP A 441 14.38 8.85 22.86
N MET A 442 13.95 10.06 22.50
CA MET A 442 13.83 10.43 21.08
C MET A 442 15.17 10.86 20.44
N GLY A 443 15.42 10.43 19.20
CA GLY A 443 16.53 10.91 18.38
C GLY A 443 16.49 12.42 18.09
N LEU A 444 17.60 12.98 17.65
CA LEU A 444 17.70 14.41 17.29
C LEU A 444 17.08 14.71 15.93
N TYR A 445 17.06 13.73 15.04
CA TYR A 445 16.60 13.84 13.65
C TYR A 445 15.49 12.84 13.32
N GLU A 446 14.84 12.29 14.36
CA GLU A 446 13.77 11.31 14.19
C GLU A 446 12.51 12.00 13.68
N ASP A 447 12.02 11.54 12.53
CA ASP A 447 10.68 11.91 12.05
C ASP A 447 9.65 11.10 12.83
N VAL A 448 8.61 11.75 13.31
CA VAL A 448 7.56 11.22 14.21
C VAL A 448 6.77 10.03 13.61
N SER A 449 7.05 9.66 12.37
CA SER A 449 6.41 8.56 11.63
C SER A 449 7.17 7.22 11.67
N GLY A 450 8.30 7.13 12.37
CA GLY A 450 9.19 5.94 12.35
C GLY A 450 8.81 4.87 13.37
N ALA A 451 8.94 3.61 12.95
CA ALA A 451 8.86 2.44 13.83
C ALA A 451 9.90 2.51 14.96
N ALA A 452 9.54 2.03 16.14
CA ALA A 452 10.39 2.03 17.32
C ALA A 452 11.77 1.37 17.07
N VAL A 453 12.81 2.19 16.95
CA VAL A 453 14.21 1.75 16.87
C VAL A 453 14.76 1.67 18.28
N GLN A 454 15.63 0.70 18.58
CA GLN A 454 16.27 0.59 19.90
C GLN A 454 17.06 1.87 20.23
N PRO A 455 16.99 2.40 21.47
CA PRO A 455 17.57 3.70 21.85
C PRO A 455 19.06 3.86 21.59
N GLU A 456 19.83 2.77 21.63
CA GLU A 456 21.28 2.80 21.37
C GLU A 456 21.60 2.98 19.88
N CYS A 457 20.81 2.35 19.01
CA CYS A 457 20.94 2.50 17.55
C CYS A 457 20.56 3.92 17.10
N GLN A 458 19.64 4.56 17.78
CA GLN A 458 19.17 5.91 17.46
C GLN A 458 20.24 6.97 17.70
N ALA A 459 20.98 6.87 18.81
CA ALA A 459 22.05 7.82 19.10
C ALA A 459 23.20 7.75 18.07
N GLU A 460 23.49 6.56 17.54
CA GLU A 460 24.48 6.38 16.48
C GLU A 460 24.02 7.00 15.16
N GLN A 461 22.76 6.82 14.80
CA GLN A 461 22.15 7.45 13.61
C GLN A 461 22.14 8.97 13.71
N ASP A 462 21.86 9.52 14.89
CA ASP A 462 21.91 10.95 15.14
C ASP A 462 23.32 11.52 14.97
N VAL A 463 24.33 10.80 15.43
CA VAL A 463 25.75 11.17 15.26
C VAL A 463 26.10 11.14 13.77
N GLU A 464 25.75 10.08 13.05
CA GLU A 464 26.05 9.93 11.62
C GLU A 464 25.41 11.07 10.81
N LYS A 465 24.14 11.38 11.09
CA LYS A 465 23.41 12.46 10.43
C LYS A 465 23.99 13.84 10.77
N ALA A 466 24.39 14.06 12.04
CA ALA A 466 25.03 15.29 12.46
C ALA A 466 26.39 15.51 11.77
N VAL A 467 27.21 14.47 11.66
CA VAL A 467 28.50 14.52 10.96
C VAL A 467 28.31 14.72 9.46
N SER A 468 27.32 14.07 8.84
CA SER A 468 26.98 14.26 7.43
C SER A 468 26.59 15.72 7.14
N LEU A 469 25.73 16.31 7.98
CA LEU A 469 25.36 17.73 7.87
C LEU A 469 26.55 18.67 8.09
N PHE A 470 27.44 18.34 9.03
CA PHE A 470 28.66 19.12 9.26
C PHE A 470 29.60 19.05 8.04
N ARG A 471 29.75 17.89 7.43
CA ARG A 471 30.54 17.69 6.21
C ARG A 471 30.06 18.58 5.05
N THR A 472 28.73 18.72 4.89
CA THR A 472 28.14 19.49 3.79
C THR A 472 28.12 21.00 4.04
N THR A 473 27.99 21.41 5.32
CA THR A 473 27.78 22.83 5.68
C THR A 473 29.00 23.50 6.32
N GLY A 474 29.97 22.71 6.84
CA GLY A 474 31.09 23.19 7.63
C GLY A 474 30.72 23.80 8.99
N ARG A 475 29.44 23.68 9.40
CA ARG A 475 28.91 24.27 10.65
C ARG A 475 28.16 23.21 11.46
N ILE A 476 28.23 23.36 12.80
CA ILE A 476 27.42 22.53 13.70
C ILE A 476 25.96 22.86 13.44
N SER A 477 25.13 21.83 13.22
CA SER A 477 23.68 22.01 12.99
C SER A 477 23.00 22.67 14.20
N ALA A 478 22.01 23.52 13.95
CA ALA A 478 21.23 24.16 15.00
C ALA A 478 20.61 23.13 15.96
N THR A 479 20.17 21.99 15.41
CA THR A 479 19.59 20.87 16.16
C THR A 479 20.54 20.34 17.23
N VAL A 480 21.82 20.13 16.91
CA VAL A 480 22.84 19.67 17.88
C VAL A 480 23.13 20.76 18.92
N MET A 481 23.21 22.02 18.51
CA MET A 481 23.43 23.13 19.41
C MET A 481 22.26 23.32 20.38
N GLU A 482 21.03 23.25 19.90
CA GLU A 482 19.82 23.28 20.72
C GLU A 482 19.74 22.09 21.68
N ALA A 483 20.08 20.88 21.21
CA ALA A 483 20.11 19.70 22.04
C ALA A 483 21.12 19.81 23.20
N SER A 484 22.26 20.43 22.97
CA SER A 484 23.27 20.66 24.02
C SER A 484 22.77 21.58 25.15
N ILE A 485 21.72 22.37 24.92
CA ILE A 485 21.14 23.31 25.85
C ILE A 485 19.83 22.77 26.43
N PHE A 486 18.88 22.40 25.56
CA PHE A 486 17.51 22.07 25.93
C PHE A 486 17.28 20.59 26.20
N ARG A 487 18.09 19.71 25.59
CA ARG A 487 18.09 18.26 25.79
C ARG A 487 19.40 17.77 26.40
N ARG A 488 19.92 18.50 27.38
CA ARG A 488 21.21 18.25 27.98
C ARG A 488 21.37 16.82 28.53
N PRO A 489 20.37 16.17 29.17
CA PRO A 489 20.48 14.76 29.56
C PRO A 489 20.74 13.85 28.35
N TYR A 490 19.93 13.90 27.31
CA TYR A 490 20.13 13.13 26.08
C TYR A 490 21.50 13.40 25.44
N PHE A 491 21.88 14.67 25.35
CA PHE A 491 23.15 15.07 24.73
C PHE A 491 24.34 14.50 25.48
N LEU A 492 24.33 14.54 26.84
CA LEU A 492 25.45 14.05 27.69
C LEU A 492 25.46 12.51 27.85
N THR A 493 24.28 11.85 27.93
CA THR A 493 24.19 10.43 28.29
C THR A 493 24.04 9.50 27.09
N ARG A 494 23.62 10.02 25.93
CA ARG A 494 23.39 9.24 24.70
C ARG A 494 24.22 9.73 23.53
N PHE A 495 24.07 11.00 23.14
CA PHE A 495 24.70 11.55 21.94
C PHE A 495 26.23 11.64 22.07
N LEU A 496 26.76 12.23 23.16
CA LEU A 496 28.22 12.32 23.37
C LEU A 496 28.90 10.96 23.54
N PRO A 497 28.37 9.99 24.27
CA PRO A 497 28.95 8.65 24.32
C PRO A 497 28.97 7.94 22.97
N ALA A 498 27.94 8.10 22.15
CA ALA A 498 27.92 7.58 20.79
C ALA A 498 28.93 8.28 19.87
N LEU A 499 29.07 9.61 19.98
CA LEU A 499 30.05 10.41 19.23
C LEU A 499 31.49 10.12 19.63
N LEU A 500 31.75 9.95 20.93
CA LEU A 500 33.08 9.76 21.50
C LEU A 500 33.44 8.27 21.68
N LYS A 501 32.93 7.40 20.79
CA LYS A 501 33.37 6.00 20.78
C LYS A 501 34.87 5.90 20.47
N PRO A 502 35.66 5.18 21.25
CA PRO A 502 37.10 5.01 21.03
C PRO A 502 37.34 4.43 19.63
N ARG A 503 38.28 5.01 18.90
CA ARG A 503 38.66 4.57 17.54
C ARG A 503 40.13 4.88 17.26
N LEU A 504 40.64 4.27 16.19
CA LEU A 504 41.96 4.67 15.69
C LEU A 504 41.86 6.06 15.05
N LEU A 505 42.63 6.99 15.59
CA LEU A 505 42.70 8.33 15.05
C LEU A 505 43.43 8.30 13.70
N PRO A 506 42.81 8.83 12.62
CA PRO A 506 43.45 8.89 11.31
C PRO A 506 44.62 9.90 11.32
N VAL A 507 45.60 9.72 10.41
CA VAL A 507 46.76 10.61 10.28
C VAL A 507 46.38 12.00 9.78
N LYS A 508 45.34 12.07 8.92
CA LYS A 508 44.69 13.33 8.51
C LYS A 508 43.35 13.45 9.22
N GLN A 509 43.01 14.63 9.70
CA GLN A 509 41.72 14.89 10.32
C GLN A 509 40.59 14.48 9.36
N ASP A 510 39.70 13.64 9.83
CA ASP A 510 38.46 13.26 9.17
C ASP A 510 37.30 14.18 9.63
N ASP A 511 36.16 14.07 8.92
CA ASP A 511 34.97 14.88 9.18
C ASP A 511 34.46 14.71 10.62
N LEU A 512 34.55 13.48 11.17
CA LEU A 512 34.13 13.19 12.54
C LEU A 512 35.04 13.89 13.58
N MET A 513 36.37 13.87 13.37
CA MET A 513 37.30 14.55 14.27
C MET A 513 37.13 16.07 14.18
N SER A 514 36.95 16.60 12.96
CA SER A 514 36.68 18.01 12.74
C SER A 514 35.38 18.44 13.43
N PHE A 515 34.37 17.61 13.43
CA PHE A 515 33.10 17.86 14.13
C PHE A 515 33.26 17.83 15.66
N ILE A 516 34.02 16.85 16.19
CA ILE A 516 34.33 16.76 17.62
C ILE A 516 35.10 18.02 18.07
N GLU A 517 36.10 18.45 17.31
CA GLU A 517 36.86 19.67 17.63
C GLU A 517 36.01 20.94 17.57
N ALA A 518 35.11 21.02 16.60
CA ALA A 518 34.16 22.13 16.50
C ALA A 518 33.24 22.19 17.74
N LEU A 519 32.71 21.04 18.19
CA LEU A 519 31.92 20.95 19.42
C LEU A 519 32.74 21.29 20.69
N LYS A 520 34.00 20.86 20.75
CA LYS A 520 34.90 21.23 21.84
C LYS A 520 35.17 22.74 21.84
N LYS A 521 35.44 23.33 20.68
CA LYS A 521 35.65 24.78 20.55
C LYS A 521 34.40 25.58 20.94
N ALA A 522 33.20 25.03 20.69
CA ALA A 522 31.93 25.61 21.11
C ALA A 522 31.62 25.35 22.63
N ASP A 523 32.53 24.77 23.38
CA ASP A 523 32.37 24.41 24.83
C ASP A 523 31.16 23.51 25.09
N LYS A 524 30.88 22.56 24.16
CA LYS A 524 29.76 21.61 24.26
C LYS A 524 30.21 20.23 24.76
N ILE A 525 31.51 19.92 24.69
CA ILE A 525 32.08 18.67 25.19
C ILE A 525 32.83 18.96 26.52
N PRO A 526 32.45 18.36 27.64
CA PRO A 526 33.18 18.47 28.91
C PRO A 526 34.64 18.05 28.72
N ALA A 527 35.58 18.83 29.26
CA ALA A 527 37.00 18.61 29.08
C ALA A 527 37.44 17.20 29.57
N ALA A 528 36.83 16.70 30.65
CA ALA A 528 37.08 15.35 31.18
C ALA A 528 36.68 14.24 30.20
N LEU A 529 35.54 14.36 29.53
CA LEU A 529 35.09 13.38 28.53
C LEU A 529 35.98 13.39 27.28
N TYR A 530 36.41 14.56 26.85
CA TYR A 530 37.32 14.70 25.71
C TYR A 530 38.71 14.10 26.04
N SER A 531 39.26 14.35 27.23
CA SER A 531 40.53 13.76 27.64
C SER A 531 40.44 12.23 27.72
N SER A 532 39.36 11.70 28.31
CA SER A 532 39.10 10.25 28.40
C SER A 532 38.98 9.61 27.00
N TYR A 533 38.33 10.30 26.05
CA TYR A 533 38.23 9.86 24.65
C TYR A 533 39.61 9.75 23.99
N LEU A 534 40.46 10.79 24.11
CA LEU A 534 41.79 10.79 23.54
C LEU A 534 42.69 9.69 24.18
N GLU A 535 42.62 9.53 25.50
CA GLU A 535 43.34 8.45 26.19
C GLU A 535 42.89 7.05 25.71
N SER A 536 41.59 6.85 25.57
CA SER A 536 41.04 5.60 25.06
C SER A 536 41.45 5.31 23.60
N CYS A 537 41.48 6.35 22.76
CA CYS A 537 41.99 6.25 21.39
C CYS A 537 43.49 5.96 21.34
N GLN A 538 44.27 6.57 22.27
CA GLN A 538 45.73 6.29 22.41
C GLN A 538 45.99 4.88 22.90
N LYS A 539 45.22 4.39 23.87
CA LYS A 539 45.29 2.97 24.34
C LYS A 539 45.00 2.02 23.19
N GLN A 540 43.97 2.27 22.34
CA GLN A 540 43.72 1.45 21.16
C GLN A 540 44.88 1.51 20.15
N ARG A 541 45.53 2.68 20.00
CA ARG A 541 46.69 2.84 19.11
C ARG A 541 47.92 2.12 19.68
N GLN A 542 48.11 2.13 21.01
CA GLN A 542 49.17 1.38 21.69
C GLN A 542 48.91 -0.12 21.64
N GLN A 543 47.67 -0.58 21.84
CA GLN A 543 47.26 -1.98 21.66
C GLN A 543 47.53 -2.48 20.25
N LYS A 544 47.21 -1.68 19.19
CA LYS A 544 47.53 -2.04 17.79
C LYS A 544 49.04 -1.96 17.49
N LYS A 545 49.84 -1.11 18.15
CA LYS A 545 51.30 -1.09 18.02
C LYS A 545 51.95 -2.25 18.74
N SER A 546 51.38 -2.76 19.83
CA SER A 546 51.88 -3.93 20.54
C SER A 546 51.52 -5.26 19.85
N VAL A 547 50.50 -5.26 19.00
CA VAL A 547 50.08 -6.42 18.21
C VAL A 547 50.99 -6.69 17.00
N VAL A 548 51.91 -5.75 16.65
CA VAL A 548 52.93 -6.00 15.61
C VAL A 548 54.18 -6.73 16.15
N CYS A 549 54.33 -6.89 17.48
CA CYS A 549 55.39 -7.65 18.11
C CYS A 549 54.85 -8.26 19.40
N LEU A 550 54.33 -9.50 19.33
CA LEU A 550 54.41 -10.55 20.32
C LEU A 550 53.29 -11.58 20.13
N ASP A 551 53.66 -12.85 20.09
CA ASP A 551 52.83 -14.04 20.09
C ASP A 551 51.78 -14.04 21.20
N THR A 552 50.57 -13.53 20.88
CA THR A 552 49.38 -13.77 21.67
C THR A 552 48.36 -14.45 20.74
N LYS A 553 47.80 -15.54 21.23
CA LYS A 553 46.71 -16.29 20.59
C LYS A 553 45.55 -15.30 20.22
N ASP A 554 45.61 -14.80 18.99
CA ASP A 554 44.55 -13.96 18.44
C ASP A 554 43.27 -14.76 18.44
N ASP A 555 42.15 -14.13 18.90
CA ASP A 555 40.83 -14.69 18.75
C ASP A 555 40.59 -14.98 17.26
N PRO A 556 40.46 -16.26 16.86
CA PRO A 556 40.35 -16.64 15.44
C PRO A 556 39.14 -16.01 14.75
N LEU A 557 38.11 -15.61 15.51
CA LEU A 557 36.96 -14.91 14.96
C LEU A 557 37.30 -13.48 14.48
N GLU A 558 38.15 -12.78 15.23
CA GLU A 558 38.56 -11.42 14.86
C GLU A 558 39.48 -11.44 13.63
N VAL A 559 40.34 -12.46 13.54
CA VAL A 559 41.18 -12.69 12.35
C VAL A 559 40.29 -12.92 11.10
N VAL A 560 39.25 -13.77 11.20
CA VAL A 560 38.30 -14.00 10.12
C VAL A 560 37.59 -12.69 9.73
N ARG A 561 37.20 -11.88 10.70
CA ARG A 561 36.50 -10.60 10.43
C ARG A 561 37.39 -9.63 9.65
N ILE A 562 38.65 -9.50 10.04
CA ILE A 562 39.62 -8.63 9.32
C ILE A 562 39.86 -9.15 7.91
N GLN A 563 40.09 -10.45 7.73
CA GLN A 563 40.29 -11.07 6.42
C GLN A 563 39.09 -10.93 5.49
N LEU A 564 37.86 -11.01 6.02
CA LEU A 564 36.63 -10.80 5.28
C LEU A 564 36.43 -9.32 4.88
N GLN A 565 36.87 -8.38 5.72
CA GLN A 565 36.85 -6.96 5.40
C GLN A 565 37.81 -6.61 4.27
N GLU A 566 39.03 -7.22 4.27
CA GLU A 566 39.97 -7.11 3.18
C GLU A 566 39.40 -7.71 1.88
N PHE A 567 38.74 -8.88 1.98
CA PHE A 567 38.07 -9.51 0.84
C PHE A 567 36.96 -8.60 0.24
N THR A 568 36.17 -7.93 1.07
CA THR A 568 35.19 -6.96 0.61
C THR A 568 35.81 -5.82 -0.19
N GLY A 569 36.98 -5.34 0.22
CA GLY A 569 37.76 -4.34 -0.52
C GLY A 569 38.20 -4.83 -1.91
N LEU A 570 38.65 -6.09 -2.00
CA LEU A 570 39.07 -6.71 -3.27
C LEU A 570 37.89 -6.93 -4.23
N VAL A 571 36.71 -7.31 -3.71
CA VAL A 571 35.47 -7.47 -4.52
C VAL A 571 35.03 -6.13 -5.12
N THR A 572 35.06 -5.06 -4.34
CA THR A 572 34.70 -3.73 -4.82
C THR A 572 35.76 -3.13 -5.77
N GLY A 573 37.02 -3.47 -5.59
CA GLY A 573 38.16 -3.03 -6.43
C GLY A 573 38.37 -3.82 -7.72
N GLY A 574 37.64 -4.94 -7.92
CA GLY A 574 37.75 -5.77 -9.14
C GLY A 574 39.06 -6.56 -9.28
N ASN A 575 39.81 -6.78 -8.21
CA ASN A 575 41.17 -7.37 -8.22
C ASN A 575 41.10 -8.91 -8.11
N HIS A 576 40.72 -9.58 -9.19
CA HIS A 576 40.44 -11.03 -9.22
C HIS A 576 41.64 -11.91 -8.84
N GLY A 577 42.87 -11.48 -9.12
CA GLY A 577 44.07 -12.26 -8.83
C GLY A 577 44.34 -12.41 -7.31
N GLU A 578 44.03 -11.39 -6.50
CA GLU A 578 44.26 -11.40 -5.08
C GLU A 578 43.08 -12.02 -4.29
N MET A 579 41.89 -12.10 -4.86
CA MET A 579 40.72 -12.72 -4.22
C MET A 579 40.94 -14.19 -3.87
N SER A 580 41.57 -14.97 -4.76
CA SER A 580 41.83 -16.41 -4.53
C SER A 580 42.81 -16.61 -3.37
N ALA A 581 43.85 -15.80 -3.30
CA ALA A 581 44.83 -15.85 -2.20
C ALA A 581 44.17 -15.44 -0.85
N GLN A 582 43.28 -14.43 -0.85
CA GLN A 582 42.56 -14.00 0.33
C GLN A 582 41.57 -15.06 0.82
N LEU A 583 40.84 -15.70 -0.08
CA LEU A 583 39.95 -16.83 0.24
C LEU A 583 40.72 -18.02 0.83
N SER A 584 41.93 -18.30 0.34
CA SER A 584 42.80 -19.36 0.93
C SER A 584 43.19 -19.03 2.36
N ARG A 585 43.50 -17.77 2.69
CA ARG A 585 43.78 -17.31 4.06
C ARG A 585 42.56 -17.46 4.96
N ILE A 586 41.38 -17.06 4.48
CA ILE A 586 40.12 -17.21 5.21
C ILE A 586 39.83 -18.70 5.46
N SER A 587 40.00 -19.56 4.47
CA SER A 587 39.84 -21.02 4.61
C SER A 587 40.77 -21.62 5.65
N HIS A 588 42.05 -21.21 5.66
CA HIS A 588 42.98 -21.62 6.69
C HIS A 588 42.56 -21.22 8.10
N THR A 589 42.10 -19.98 8.28
CA THR A 589 41.63 -19.50 9.59
C THR A 589 40.34 -20.23 10.00
N LEU A 590 39.46 -20.52 9.06
CA LEU A 590 38.24 -21.31 9.32
C LEU A 590 38.54 -22.75 9.73
N SER A 591 39.64 -23.38 9.23
CA SER A 591 40.03 -24.72 9.66
C SER A 591 40.54 -24.77 11.12
N ILE A 592 40.91 -23.62 11.67
CA ILE A 592 41.27 -23.52 13.11
C ILE A 592 40.00 -23.47 13.97
N ILE A 593 38.96 -22.78 13.48
CA ILE A 593 37.67 -22.65 14.19
C ILE A 593 36.86 -23.96 14.07
N PHE A 594 36.96 -24.62 12.89
CA PHE A 594 36.26 -25.85 12.56
C PHE A 594 37.27 -26.96 12.27
N PRO A 595 37.92 -27.53 13.30
CA PRO A 595 38.92 -28.57 13.09
C PRO A 595 38.28 -29.85 12.53
N GLY A 596 38.74 -30.30 11.38
CA GLY A 596 38.27 -31.56 10.78
C GLY A 596 38.75 -32.75 11.58
N CYS A 597 37.88 -33.78 11.72
CA CYS A 597 38.33 -35.07 12.30
C CYS A 597 39.27 -35.77 11.30
N PRO A 598 40.48 -36.19 11.74
CA PRO A 598 41.48 -36.74 10.82
C PRO A 598 41.18 -38.16 10.27
N ASN A 599 40.04 -38.76 10.57
CA ASN A 599 39.75 -40.18 10.29
C ASN A 599 38.38 -40.43 9.59
N GLU A 600 37.85 -39.53 8.79
CA GLU A 600 36.67 -39.87 8.00
C GLU A 600 37.08 -40.35 6.59
N PRO A 601 36.68 -41.57 6.18
CA PRO A 601 36.92 -42.05 4.82
C PRO A 601 36.10 -41.22 3.82
N THR A 602 36.69 -40.97 2.68
CA THR A 602 36.13 -40.24 1.56
C THR A 602 34.90 -40.91 0.89
N GLY A 603 33.87 -41.20 1.70
CA GLY A 603 32.60 -41.79 1.21
C GLY A 603 31.40 -41.13 1.91
N ASN A 604 30.50 -40.57 1.13
CA ASN A 604 29.16 -40.07 1.46
C ASN A 604 29.02 -39.49 2.89
N THR A 605 29.54 -38.31 3.12
CA THR A 605 29.33 -37.59 4.39
C THR A 605 27.83 -37.23 4.51
N VAL A 606 27.15 -37.83 5.48
CA VAL A 606 25.79 -37.49 5.87
C VAL A 606 25.84 -36.25 6.76
N ILE A 607 25.24 -35.15 6.31
CA ILE A 607 25.14 -33.92 7.10
C ILE A 607 24.00 -34.08 8.12
N ILE A 608 24.29 -33.92 9.40
CA ILE A 608 23.27 -33.97 10.46
C ILE A 608 22.69 -32.59 10.66
N LEU A 609 21.38 -32.44 10.52
CA LEU A 609 20.64 -31.20 10.68
C LEU A 609 19.76 -31.27 11.93
N ASN A 610 20.05 -30.43 12.92
CA ASN A 610 19.28 -30.35 14.16
C ASN A 610 18.08 -29.40 13.98
N THR A 611 16.88 -29.96 13.91
CA THR A 611 15.64 -29.19 13.76
C THR A 611 15.06 -28.69 15.08
N ASP A 612 15.47 -29.26 16.20
CA ASP A 612 14.90 -29.01 17.55
C ASP A 612 15.60 -27.86 18.30
N GLY A 613 16.31 -26.97 17.61
CA GLY A 613 16.92 -25.79 18.22
C GLY A 613 18.08 -26.08 19.16
N ALA A 614 18.76 -27.22 18.97
CA ALA A 614 20.02 -27.47 19.66
C ALA A 614 21.01 -26.35 19.33
N LEU A 615 21.37 -25.57 20.34
CA LEU A 615 22.26 -24.43 20.22
C LEU A 615 23.59 -24.87 19.60
N LEU A 616 23.89 -24.40 18.42
CA LEU A 616 25.25 -24.44 17.89
C LEU A 616 26.19 -23.84 18.93
N ALA A 617 27.41 -24.38 19.04
CA ALA A 617 28.42 -23.72 19.85
C ALA A 617 28.50 -22.24 19.49
N GLU A 618 28.47 -21.36 20.46
CA GLU A 618 28.39 -19.90 20.22
C GLU A 618 29.47 -19.41 19.25
N LEU A 619 30.66 -20.00 19.33
CA LEU A 619 31.77 -19.74 18.44
C LEU A 619 31.42 -20.06 16.96
N HIS A 620 30.83 -21.23 16.72
CA HIS A 620 30.43 -21.66 15.36
C HIS A 620 29.27 -20.80 14.81
N LEU A 621 28.31 -20.48 15.66
CA LEU A 621 27.19 -19.61 15.28
C LEU A 621 27.69 -18.21 14.90
N ASN A 622 28.61 -17.64 15.69
CA ASN A 622 29.19 -16.34 15.42
C ASN A 622 30.04 -16.35 14.15
N ALA A 623 30.83 -17.36 13.90
CA ALA A 623 31.60 -17.50 12.67
C ALA A 623 30.70 -17.57 11.44
N VAL A 624 29.66 -18.41 11.45
CA VAL A 624 28.71 -18.54 10.36
C VAL A 624 27.93 -17.22 10.11
N ASN A 625 27.52 -16.55 11.17
CA ASN A 625 26.83 -15.26 11.08
C ASN A 625 27.72 -14.17 10.44
N ILE A 626 29.03 -14.14 10.80
CA ILE A 626 29.99 -13.20 10.20
C ILE A 626 30.16 -13.49 8.70
N LEU A 627 30.29 -14.76 8.31
CA LEU A 627 30.44 -15.18 6.92
C LEU A 627 29.21 -14.80 6.07
N LEU A 628 28.00 -15.15 6.52
CA LEU A 628 26.75 -14.83 5.80
C LEU A 628 26.52 -13.32 5.72
N ARG A 629 26.77 -12.59 6.81
CA ARG A 629 26.64 -11.13 6.83
C ARG A 629 27.62 -10.46 5.87
N ASN A 630 28.87 -10.91 5.85
CA ASN A 630 29.88 -10.39 4.94
C ASN A 630 29.52 -10.67 3.47
N PHE A 631 29.06 -11.89 3.17
CA PHE A 631 28.60 -12.22 1.80
C PHE A 631 27.45 -11.30 1.34
N CYS A 632 26.44 -11.10 2.18
CA CYS A 632 25.33 -10.19 1.89
C CYS A 632 25.83 -8.75 1.65
N GLN A 633 26.77 -8.29 2.48
CA GLN A 633 27.34 -6.93 2.35
C GLN A 633 28.19 -6.78 1.08
N CYS A 634 29.00 -7.77 0.75
CA CYS A 634 29.76 -7.79 -0.50
C CYS A 634 28.84 -7.70 -1.72
N LEU A 635 27.74 -8.47 -1.71
CA LEU A 635 26.76 -8.45 -2.80
C LEU A 635 26.10 -7.08 -2.95
N LEU A 636 25.69 -6.46 -1.85
CA LEU A 636 25.08 -5.12 -1.86
C LEU A 636 26.05 -4.05 -2.38
N ASN A 637 27.30 -4.11 -1.95
CA ASN A 637 28.32 -3.17 -2.41
C ASN A 637 28.59 -3.37 -3.92
N ALA A 638 28.71 -4.62 -4.35
CA ALA A 638 28.97 -4.96 -5.75
C ALA A 638 27.75 -4.69 -6.65
N SER A 639 26.52 -4.84 -6.16
CA SER A 639 25.29 -4.60 -6.95
C SER A 639 25.13 -3.16 -7.43
N ARG A 640 25.79 -2.20 -6.75
CA ARG A 640 25.78 -0.78 -7.11
C ARG A 640 26.75 -0.42 -8.23
N SER A 641 27.78 -1.21 -8.45
CA SER A 641 28.89 -0.92 -9.36
C SER A 641 29.04 -1.92 -10.52
N ASN A 642 28.58 -3.16 -10.39
CA ASN A 642 28.89 -4.24 -11.31
C ASN A 642 27.65 -4.99 -11.80
N SER A 643 27.70 -5.50 -13.04
CA SER A 643 26.66 -6.37 -13.60
C SER A 643 26.60 -7.74 -12.86
N PRO A 644 25.47 -8.47 -12.87
CA PRO A 644 25.33 -9.79 -12.26
C PRO A 644 26.39 -10.81 -12.72
N ASN A 645 26.82 -10.71 -13.96
CA ASN A 645 27.85 -11.60 -14.55
C ASN A 645 29.21 -11.48 -13.86
N GLN A 646 29.61 -10.28 -13.46
CA GLN A 646 30.86 -10.06 -12.72
C GLN A 646 30.75 -10.56 -11.25
N GLN A 647 29.55 -10.56 -10.69
CA GLN A 647 29.30 -11.06 -9.34
C GLN A 647 29.35 -12.57 -9.25
N ASN A 648 29.01 -13.28 -10.32
CA ASN A 648 29.00 -14.73 -10.38
C ASN A 648 30.36 -15.35 -10.01
N GLN A 649 31.46 -14.75 -10.45
CA GLN A 649 32.81 -15.31 -10.25
C GLN A 649 33.22 -15.29 -8.76
N TRP A 650 33.18 -14.14 -8.08
CA TRP A 650 33.61 -14.06 -6.69
C TRP A 650 32.67 -14.83 -5.75
N ALA A 651 31.33 -14.78 -6.01
CA ALA A 651 30.35 -15.46 -5.20
C ALA A 651 30.52 -17.00 -5.29
N SER A 652 30.76 -17.51 -6.49
CA SER A 652 31.07 -18.94 -6.71
C SER A 652 32.34 -19.36 -5.97
N MET A 653 33.43 -18.55 -6.05
CA MET A 653 34.68 -18.82 -5.34
C MET A 653 34.50 -18.81 -3.82
N PHE A 654 33.76 -17.85 -3.30
CA PHE A 654 33.47 -17.74 -1.86
C PHE A 654 32.70 -18.96 -1.35
N VAL A 655 31.64 -19.36 -2.06
CA VAL A 655 30.84 -20.53 -1.66
C VAL A 655 31.65 -21.82 -1.76
N ARG A 656 32.45 -22.01 -2.80
CA ARG A 656 33.32 -23.19 -2.94
C ARG A 656 34.35 -23.28 -1.81
N MET A 657 34.90 -22.16 -1.37
CA MET A 657 35.81 -22.12 -0.21
C MET A 657 35.09 -22.65 1.05
N LEU A 658 33.84 -22.27 1.29
CA LEU A 658 33.08 -22.76 2.46
C LEU A 658 32.78 -24.26 2.38
N LEU A 659 32.55 -24.80 1.18
CA LEU A 659 32.27 -26.22 0.95
C LEU A 659 33.46 -27.14 1.22
N GLY A 660 34.67 -26.59 1.27
CA GLY A 660 35.91 -27.33 1.61
C GLY A 660 36.01 -27.79 3.06
N ASN A 661 35.11 -27.34 3.95
CA ASN A 661 35.10 -27.68 5.38
C ASN A 661 33.76 -28.33 5.78
N THR A 662 33.77 -29.64 6.06
CA THR A 662 32.56 -30.43 6.36
C THR A 662 31.87 -30.00 7.66
N GLN A 663 32.58 -29.62 8.67
CA GLN A 663 32.03 -29.18 9.98
C GLN A 663 31.41 -27.78 9.85
N LEU A 664 32.05 -26.88 9.11
CA LEU A 664 31.48 -25.57 8.77
C LEU A 664 30.16 -25.74 8.00
N LEU A 665 30.13 -26.68 7.05
CA LEU A 665 28.95 -26.96 6.24
C LEU A 665 27.76 -27.39 7.11
N SER A 666 27.98 -28.26 8.07
CA SER A 666 26.93 -28.66 9.04
C SER A 666 26.40 -27.46 9.84
N SER A 667 27.29 -26.62 10.36
CA SER A 667 26.93 -25.41 11.11
C SER A 667 26.22 -24.38 10.21
N LEU A 668 26.67 -24.20 8.99
CA LEU A 668 26.08 -23.34 7.99
C LEU A 668 24.66 -23.78 7.63
N MET A 669 24.44 -25.10 7.42
CA MET A 669 23.13 -25.63 7.11
C MET A 669 22.14 -25.49 8.26
N ASN A 670 22.57 -25.74 9.47
CA ASN A 670 21.76 -25.52 10.68
C ASN A 670 21.35 -24.04 10.80
N ARG A 671 22.27 -23.12 10.52
CA ARG A 671 21.96 -21.69 10.57
C ARG A 671 21.04 -21.23 9.44
N LEU A 672 21.24 -21.72 8.23
CA LEU A 672 20.32 -21.43 7.10
C LEU A 672 18.92 -21.99 7.35
N TRP A 673 18.83 -23.20 7.93
CA TRP A 673 17.56 -23.76 8.34
C TRP A 673 16.83 -22.87 9.34
N ASP A 674 17.52 -22.45 10.41
CA ASP A 674 16.95 -21.55 11.42
C ASP A 674 16.53 -20.20 10.82
N LEU A 675 17.37 -19.60 9.98
CA LEU A 675 17.04 -18.33 9.31
C LEU A 675 15.78 -18.46 8.44
N PHE A 676 15.63 -19.53 7.66
CA PHE A 676 14.52 -19.68 6.73
C PHE A 676 13.23 -20.16 7.40
N HIS A 677 13.35 -21.07 8.36
CA HIS A 677 12.21 -21.69 9.02
C HIS A 677 11.63 -20.81 10.14
N ASN A 678 12.50 -20.24 10.98
CA ASN A 678 12.09 -19.51 12.18
C ASN A 678 12.15 -17.98 12.02
N GLN A 679 13.14 -17.45 11.30
CA GLN A 679 13.44 -16.02 11.27
C GLN A 679 13.12 -15.35 9.92
N GLY A 680 12.60 -16.08 8.94
CA GLY A 680 12.44 -15.59 7.57
C GLY A 680 11.62 -14.31 7.45
N SER A 681 10.54 -14.19 8.21
CA SER A 681 9.66 -13.01 8.21
C SER A 681 10.33 -11.74 8.77
N LEU A 682 11.41 -11.89 9.57
CA LEU A 682 12.15 -10.78 10.21
C LEU A 682 13.30 -10.25 9.34
N LEU A 683 13.64 -10.96 8.25
CA LEU A 683 14.75 -10.57 7.38
C LEU A 683 14.37 -9.39 6.48
N ASN A 684 15.24 -8.39 6.44
CA ASN A 684 15.07 -7.25 5.52
C ASN A 684 15.38 -7.64 4.06
N SER A 685 14.97 -6.80 3.11
CA SER A 685 15.11 -7.07 1.67
C SER A 685 16.56 -7.29 1.24
N ALA A 686 17.51 -6.60 1.84
CA ALA A 686 18.93 -6.73 1.54
C ALA A 686 19.49 -8.10 1.97
N HIS A 687 19.13 -8.57 3.16
CA HIS A 687 19.50 -9.91 3.62
C HIS A 687 18.82 -11.00 2.79
N VAL A 688 17.55 -10.82 2.42
CA VAL A 688 16.84 -11.77 1.55
C VAL A 688 17.52 -11.90 0.20
N LEU A 689 17.94 -10.79 -0.41
CA LEU A 689 18.68 -10.81 -1.68
C LEU A 689 20.03 -11.52 -1.53
N GLY A 690 20.81 -11.17 -0.49
CA GLY A 690 22.10 -11.81 -0.24
C GLY A 690 21.99 -13.30 -0.01
N LEU A 691 21.05 -13.75 0.81
CA LEU A 691 20.81 -15.17 1.08
C LEU A 691 20.26 -15.92 -0.14
N ALA A 692 19.43 -15.28 -0.99
CA ALA A 692 18.94 -15.85 -2.22
C ALA A 692 20.09 -16.17 -3.20
N VAL A 693 20.99 -15.21 -3.40
CA VAL A 693 22.20 -15.40 -4.23
C VAL A 693 23.12 -16.46 -3.65
N PHE A 694 23.31 -16.44 -2.34
CA PHE A 694 24.11 -17.46 -1.64
C PHE A 694 23.58 -18.88 -1.89
N VAL A 695 22.27 -19.09 -1.75
CA VAL A 695 21.60 -20.39 -1.99
C VAL A 695 21.75 -20.85 -3.44
N VAL A 696 21.65 -19.94 -4.42
CA VAL A 696 21.87 -20.29 -5.85
C VAL A 696 23.28 -20.82 -6.07
N HIS A 697 24.29 -20.13 -5.54
CA HIS A 697 25.69 -20.58 -5.64
C HIS A 697 25.98 -21.83 -4.83
N LEU A 698 25.39 -21.96 -3.64
CA LEU A 698 25.55 -23.14 -2.81
C LEU A 698 25.03 -24.37 -3.54
N GLN A 699 23.87 -24.32 -4.14
CA GLN A 699 23.30 -25.44 -4.88
C GLN A 699 24.06 -25.77 -6.18
N ALA A 700 24.50 -24.75 -6.91
CA ALA A 700 25.29 -24.90 -8.13
C ALA A 700 26.69 -25.48 -7.87
N SER A 701 27.27 -25.21 -6.68
CA SER A 701 28.61 -25.69 -6.34
C SER A 701 28.64 -27.10 -5.70
N MET A 702 27.47 -27.65 -5.36
CA MET A 702 27.34 -29.02 -4.79
C MET A 702 27.30 -30.07 -5.90
N SER A 703 28.47 -30.51 -6.36
CA SER A 703 28.64 -31.48 -7.46
C SER A 703 28.10 -32.88 -7.10
N HIS A 704 28.19 -33.29 -5.84
CA HIS A 704 27.66 -34.56 -5.32
C HIS A 704 26.57 -34.19 -4.32
N ASN A 705 25.31 -34.47 -4.66
CA ASN A 705 24.14 -34.16 -3.85
C ASN A 705 24.24 -34.90 -2.48
N PRO A 706 24.89 -34.33 -1.42
CA PRO A 706 25.09 -35.01 -0.17
C PRO A 706 23.77 -35.33 0.49
N LEU A 707 23.75 -36.40 1.26
CA LEU A 707 22.56 -36.77 2.03
C LEU A 707 22.53 -36.01 3.36
N VAL A 708 21.38 -35.55 3.74
CA VAL A 708 21.12 -34.81 4.98
C VAL A 708 20.15 -35.59 5.84
N GLN A 709 20.52 -35.85 7.08
CA GLN A 709 19.69 -36.52 8.06
C GLN A 709 19.15 -35.50 9.07
N LEU A 710 17.83 -35.48 9.26
CA LEU A 710 17.17 -34.65 10.28
C LEU A 710 17.28 -35.35 11.64
N ALA A 711 17.85 -34.67 12.63
CA ALA A 711 18.13 -35.26 13.96
C ALA A 711 16.88 -35.59 14.79
N SER A 712 15.73 -34.93 14.50
CA SER A 712 14.47 -35.12 15.25
C SER A 712 13.71 -36.40 14.92
N THR A 713 14.10 -37.16 13.90
CA THR A 713 13.35 -38.29 13.43
C THR A 713 14.22 -39.55 13.32
N VAL A 714 14.14 -40.39 14.32
CA VAL A 714 14.90 -41.68 14.45
C VAL A 714 14.65 -42.68 13.32
N ARG A 715 13.77 -42.41 12.35
CA ARG A 715 13.34 -43.34 11.31
C ARG A 715 13.14 -42.72 9.91
N GLN A 716 13.61 -41.49 9.63
CA GLN A 716 13.51 -40.99 8.25
C GLN A 716 14.79 -41.29 7.46
N GLU A 717 14.59 -41.73 6.21
CA GLU A 717 15.69 -41.90 5.27
C GLU A 717 16.38 -40.55 5.01
N PRO A 718 17.70 -40.57 4.83
CA PRO A 718 18.45 -39.34 4.52
C PRO A 718 17.89 -38.66 3.26
N ILE A 719 17.65 -37.36 3.35
CA ILE A 719 17.05 -36.54 2.31
C ILE A 719 18.14 -35.93 1.43
N PRO A 720 18.04 -35.94 0.10
CA PRO A 720 18.96 -35.23 -0.75
C PRO A 720 19.03 -33.74 -0.40
N PHE A 721 20.23 -33.16 -0.38
CA PHE A 721 20.46 -31.77 -0.01
C PHE A 721 19.55 -30.77 -0.76
N ARG A 722 19.30 -31.01 -2.04
CA ARG A 722 18.40 -30.17 -2.87
C ARG A 722 17.00 -30.05 -2.28
N ASN A 723 16.53 -31.09 -1.59
CA ASN A 723 15.20 -31.12 -1.00
C ASN A 723 15.15 -30.47 0.37
N VAL A 724 16.27 -30.40 1.08
CA VAL A 724 16.37 -29.80 2.43
C VAL A 724 16.03 -28.32 2.41
N LEU A 725 16.60 -27.56 1.47
CA LEU A 725 16.31 -26.13 1.33
C LEU A 725 14.83 -25.87 1.01
N SER A 726 14.22 -26.72 0.17
CA SER A 726 12.80 -26.64 -0.10
C SER A 726 11.93 -26.93 1.14
N SER A 727 12.39 -27.84 2.00
CA SER A 727 11.71 -28.17 3.26
C SER A 727 11.85 -27.08 4.32
N ALA A 728 12.96 -26.33 4.33
CA ALA A 728 13.17 -25.19 5.21
C ALA A 728 12.25 -24.00 4.86
N LEU A 729 11.89 -23.85 3.59
CA LEU A 729 10.98 -22.80 3.11
C LEU A 729 9.52 -23.23 3.32
N VAL A 730 9.03 -23.06 4.55
CA VAL A 730 7.66 -23.39 4.91
C VAL A 730 6.69 -22.30 4.41
N CYS A 731 5.55 -22.74 3.86
CA CYS A 731 4.52 -21.85 3.31
C CYS A 731 3.18 -22.05 4.04
N SER A 732 3.21 -22.28 5.36
CA SER A 732 2.00 -22.55 6.14
C SER A 732 1.23 -21.29 6.54
N THR A 733 1.91 -20.18 6.75
CA THR A 733 1.35 -18.89 7.18
C THR A 733 1.61 -17.80 6.15
N LEU A 734 0.80 -16.74 6.16
CA LEU A 734 0.99 -15.60 5.24
C LEU A 734 2.37 -14.94 5.36
N PRO A 735 2.91 -14.65 6.57
CA PRO A 735 4.27 -14.12 6.69
C PRO A 735 5.34 -15.03 6.09
N ASN A 736 5.20 -16.34 6.26
CA ASN A 736 6.12 -17.32 5.70
C ASN A 736 6.02 -17.38 4.16
N MET A 737 4.80 -17.32 3.61
CA MET A 737 4.59 -17.25 2.15
C MET A 737 5.21 -15.98 1.56
N LEU A 738 5.04 -14.82 2.23
CA LEU A 738 5.62 -13.54 1.80
C LEU A 738 7.15 -13.57 1.85
N PHE A 739 7.74 -14.20 2.85
CA PHE A 739 9.17 -14.40 2.89
C PHE A 739 9.64 -15.35 1.75
N CYS A 740 8.98 -16.49 1.61
CA CYS A 740 9.32 -17.48 0.57
C CYS A 740 9.25 -16.89 -0.83
N VAL A 741 8.18 -16.14 -1.17
CA VAL A 741 8.07 -15.53 -2.50
C VAL A 741 9.18 -14.50 -2.74
N ARG A 742 9.51 -13.67 -1.75
CA ARG A 742 10.61 -12.69 -1.86
C ARG A 742 11.96 -13.36 -2.10
N LEU A 743 12.29 -14.40 -1.32
CA LEU A 743 13.53 -15.16 -1.48
C LEU A 743 13.58 -15.85 -2.86
N CYS A 744 12.50 -16.51 -3.24
CA CYS A 744 12.44 -17.24 -4.51
C CYS A 744 12.47 -16.29 -5.73
N VAL A 745 11.80 -15.14 -5.70
CA VAL A 745 11.88 -14.11 -6.74
C VAL A 745 13.33 -13.62 -6.88
N ALA A 746 13.98 -13.26 -5.79
CA ALA A 746 15.37 -12.81 -5.80
C ALA A 746 16.31 -13.87 -6.36
N ALA A 747 16.16 -15.15 -5.97
CA ALA A 747 16.99 -16.25 -6.43
C ALA A 747 16.82 -16.53 -7.94
N VAL A 748 15.58 -16.54 -8.43
CA VAL A 748 15.31 -16.81 -9.85
C VAL A 748 15.69 -15.63 -10.73
N CYS A 749 15.41 -14.38 -10.31
CA CYS A 749 15.87 -13.19 -11.02
C CYS A 749 17.40 -13.17 -11.15
N TYR A 750 18.10 -13.43 -10.05
CA TYR A 750 19.55 -13.52 -10.08
C TYR A 750 20.02 -14.64 -10.99
N GLY A 751 19.44 -15.83 -10.87
CA GLY A 751 19.78 -17.02 -11.66
C GLY A 751 19.62 -16.80 -13.17
N ILE A 752 18.54 -16.12 -13.59
CA ILE A 752 18.34 -15.75 -15.01
C ILE A 752 19.42 -14.76 -15.45
N CYS A 753 19.62 -13.66 -14.71
CA CYS A 753 20.59 -12.63 -15.10
C CYS A 753 22.04 -13.11 -15.08
N ALA A 754 22.43 -13.97 -14.14
CA ALA A 754 23.77 -14.54 -14.07
C ALA A 754 23.97 -15.70 -15.05
N GLY A 755 22.90 -16.37 -15.45
CA GLY A 755 22.89 -17.48 -16.38
C GLY A 755 23.15 -17.07 -17.83
N ASP A 756 22.85 -15.83 -18.24
CA ASP A 756 23.02 -15.35 -19.62
C ASP A 756 24.47 -15.47 -20.16
N SER A 757 25.45 -15.58 -19.28
CA SER A 757 26.85 -15.78 -19.60
C SER A 757 27.32 -17.26 -19.60
N LEU A 758 26.42 -18.19 -19.21
CA LEU A 758 26.75 -19.63 -19.10
C LEU A 758 26.26 -20.42 -20.35
N PRO A 759 26.91 -21.54 -20.71
CA PRO A 759 26.38 -22.46 -21.72
C PRO A 759 24.99 -22.99 -21.36
N GLU A 760 24.10 -23.19 -22.35
CA GLU A 760 22.68 -23.57 -22.11
C GLU A 760 22.47 -24.74 -21.15
N GLN A 761 23.35 -25.73 -21.18
CA GLN A 761 23.29 -26.90 -20.27
C GLN A 761 23.58 -26.52 -18.82
N GLN A 762 24.46 -25.56 -18.56
CA GLN A 762 24.81 -25.09 -17.22
C GLN A 762 23.79 -24.04 -16.70
N GLN A 763 23.16 -23.28 -17.59
CA GLN A 763 22.09 -22.37 -17.21
C GLN A 763 20.92 -23.11 -16.55
N GLN A 764 20.53 -24.28 -17.08
CA GLN A 764 19.42 -25.07 -16.60
C GLN A 764 19.67 -25.67 -15.20
N GLU A 765 20.93 -25.90 -14.84
CA GLU A 765 21.31 -26.45 -13.53
C GLU A 765 21.53 -25.35 -12.48
N PHE A 766 21.74 -24.09 -12.91
CA PHE A 766 22.08 -22.99 -12.05
C PHE A 766 20.87 -22.49 -11.21
N ILE A 767 19.66 -22.59 -11.76
CA ILE A 767 18.44 -22.20 -11.03
C ILE A 767 17.88 -23.41 -10.29
N PRO A 768 17.74 -23.34 -8.94
CA PRO A 768 17.19 -24.45 -8.17
C PRO A 768 15.75 -24.79 -8.57
N SER A 769 15.49 -26.00 -9.05
CA SER A 769 14.16 -26.43 -9.49
C SER A 769 13.11 -26.35 -8.36
N SER A 770 13.50 -26.66 -7.12
CA SER A 770 12.63 -26.59 -5.96
C SER A 770 12.20 -25.16 -5.63
N ILE A 771 13.08 -24.16 -5.80
CA ILE A 771 12.77 -22.74 -5.62
C ILE A 771 11.88 -22.25 -6.77
N PHE A 772 12.15 -22.67 -8.00
CA PHE A 772 11.33 -22.32 -9.14
C PHE A 772 9.89 -22.86 -9.02
N LYS A 773 9.74 -24.12 -8.62
CA LYS A 773 8.42 -24.73 -8.38
C LYS A 773 7.64 -24.03 -7.27
N LYS A 774 8.31 -23.56 -6.21
CA LYS A 774 7.65 -22.75 -5.18
C LYS A 774 7.12 -21.43 -5.73
N LEU A 775 7.81 -20.79 -6.67
CA LEU A 775 7.27 -19.59 -7.33
C LEU A 775 6.04 -19.88 -8.16
N LEU A 776 6.00 -21.01 -8.89
CA LEU A 776 4.81 -21.40 -9.64
C LEU A 776 3.59 -21.64 -8.76
N TYR A 777 3.80 -22.00 -7.49
CA TYR A 777 2.75 -22.09 -6.49
C TYR A 777 2.39 -20.74 -5.88
N LEU A 778 3.39 -19.96 -5.44
CA LEU A 778 3.19 -18.76 -4.61
C LEU A 778 2.73 -17.52 -5.40
N ILE A 779 3.28 -17.28 -6.59
CA ILE A 779 2.91 -16.06 -7.36
C ILE A 779 1.44 -16.09 -7.76
N PRO A 780 0.89 -17.17 -8.35
CA PRO A 780 -0.53 -17.22 -8.66
C PRO A 780 -1.45 -17.14 -7.45
N ARG A 781 -0.96 -17.57 -6.29
CA ARG A 781 -1.71 -17.56 -5.03
C ARG A 781 -1.74 -16.17 -4.39
N LEU A 782 -0.60 -15.50 -4.31
CA LEU A 782 -0.46 -14.21 -3.62
C LEU A 782 -0.75 -13.00 -4.52
N MET A 783 -0.65 -13.19 -5.84
CA MET A 783 -0.73 -12.13 -6.85
C MET A 783 -1.49 -12.64 -8.09
N PRO A 784 -2.79 -12.84 -7.99
CA PRO A 784 -3.61 -13.32 -9.12
C PRO A 784 -3.56 -12.36 -10.32
N GLU A 785 -3.35 -11.06 -10.09
CA GLU A 785 -3.16 -10.02 -11.11
C GLU A 785 -1.91 -10.21 -11.98
N ALA A 786 -0.91 -10.93 -11.53
CA ALA A 786 0.26 -11.26 -12.34
C ALA A 786 -0.09 -12.11 -13.58
N ARG A 787 -1.22 -12.81 -13.57
CA ARG A 787 -1.75 -13.63 -14.68
C ARG A 787 -2.51 -12.83 -15.75
N GLY A 788 -2.83 -11.55 -15.50
CA GLY A 788 -3.61 -10.72 -16.42
C GLY A 788 -2.96 -10.59 -17.80
N THR A 789 -3.80 -10.58 -18.83
CA THR A 789 -3.41 -10.52 -20.25
C THR A 789 -2.64 -9.24 -20.59
N ILE A 790 -1.70 -9.37 -21.50
CA ILE A 790 -0.69 -8.41 -21.98
C ILE A 790 -1.26 -7.09 -22.59
N ALA A 791 -2.55 -6.82 -22.49
CA ALA A 791 -3.21 -5.82 -23.33
C ALA A 791 -3.03 -4.34 -22.96
N GLU A 792 -2.45 -3.97 -21.80
CA GLU A 792 -2.36 -2.53 -21.40
C GLU A 792 -1.13 -2.16 -20.55
N VAL A 793 0.08 -2.62 -20.91
CA VAL A 793 1.29 -2.08 -20.28
C VAL A 793 2.12 -1.35 -21.31
N SER A 794 2.32 -0.05 -21.07
CA SER A 794 3.13 0.83 -21.90
C SER A 794 4.54 0.25 -22.16
N VAL A 795 5.03 0.41 -23.36
CA VAL A 795 6.34 -0.06 -23.86
C VAL A 795 7.52 0.35 -22.96
N SER A 796 7.35 1.34 -22.08
CA SER A 796 8.37 1.82 -21.13
C SER A 796 8.67 0.87 -19.96
N GLU A 797 7.83 -0.13 -19.66
CA GLU A 797 8.07 -1.09 -18.56
C GLU A 797 8.85 -2.34 -18.99
N GLN A 798 9.03 -2.59 -20.29
CA GLN A 798 9.81 -3.71 -20.80
C GLN A 798 11.33 -3.50 -20.73
N GLU A 799 11.80 -2.27 -20.48
CA GLU A 799 13.25 -1.95 -20.41
C GLU A 799 13.83 -2.00 -18.99
N CYS A 800 13.03 -2.20 -17.95
CA CYS A 800 13.56 -2.36 -16.59
C CYS A 800 14.15 -3.78 -16.45
N GLY A 801 15.48 -3.90 -16.49
CA GLY A 801 16.15 -5.19 -16.35
C GLY A 801 15.75 -5.91 -15.06
N LEU A 802 15.62 -7.24 -15.10
CA LEU A 802 15.29 -8.08 -13.93
C LEU A 802 16.17 -7.78 -12.72
N TRP A 803 17.45 -7.51 -12.96
CA TRP A 803 18.39 -7.20 -11.88
C TRP A 803 18.07 -5.89 -11.18
N SER A 804 17.76 -4.84 -11.93
CA SER A 804 17.36 -3.55 -11.36
C SER A 804 16.05 -3.64 -10.58
N SER A 805 15.14 -4.53 -10.97
CA SER A 805 13.88 -4.71 -10.26
C SER A 805 14.02 -5.23 -8.82
N ILE A 806 15.11 -5.97 -8.51
CA ILE A 806 15.38 -6.55 -7.18
C ILE A 806 16.43 -5.78 -6.38
N THR A 807 17.24 -4.93 -7.03
CA THR A 807 18.32 -4.16 -6.36
C THR A 807 17.93 -2.73 -6.07
N ASP A 808 16.96 -2.17 -6.76
CA ASP A 808 16.46 -0.82 -6.51
C ASP A 808 15.58 -0.79 -5.24
N SER A 809 15.98 0.02 -4.28
CA SER A 809 15.27 0.21 -3.01
C SER A 809 13.85 0.78 -3.17
N ASN A 810 13.55 1.43 -4.30
CA ASN A 810 12.24 2.00 -4.60
C ASN A 810 11.26 0.98 -5.19
N ASN A 811 11.73 -0.21 -5.60
CA ASN A 811 10.88 -1.25 -6.15
C ASN A 811 10.36 -2.19 -5.05
N THR A 812 9.06 -2.43 -5.05
CA THR A 812 8.46 -3.43 -4.18
C THR A 812 8.73 -4.84 -4.72
N TRP A 813 8.84 -5.84 -3.82
CA TRP A 813 9.03 -7.25 -4.21
C TRP A 813 7.89 -7.76 -5.13
N SER A 814 6.66 -7.24 -4.97
CA SER A 814 5.50 -7.57 -5.80
C SER A 814 5.71 -7.13 -7.26
N LYS A 815 6.27 -5.94 -7.45
CA LYS A 815 6.61 -5.45 -8.78
C LYS A 815 7.70 -6.30 -9.43
N ALA A 816 8.73 -6.68 -8.68
CA ALA A 816 9.77 -7.60 -9.14
C ALA A 816 9.19 -8.98 -9.51
N ALA A 817 8.25 -9.51 -8.74
CA ALA A 817 7.57 -10.77 -9.04
C ALA A 817 6.73 -10.69 -10.32
N CYS A 818 6.01 -9.57 -10.53
CA CYS A 818 5.27 -9.34 -11.78
C CYS A 818 6.20 -9.24 -12.99
N CYS A 819 7.31 -8.51 -12.87
CA CYS A 819 8.33 -8.42 -13.93
C CYS A 819 8.90 -9.79 -14.26
N LEU A 820 9.25 -10.57 -13.23
CA LEU A 820 9.76 -11.94 -13.41
C LEU A 820 8.74 -12.85 -14.10
N TRP A 821 7.49 -12.85 -13.65
CA TRP A 821 6.43 -13.70 -14.21
C TRP A 821 6.19 -13.46 -15.70
N ARG A 822 6.32 -12.23 -16.15
CA ARG A 822 6.14 -11.81 -17.54
C ARG A 822 7.41 -11.95 -18.37
N HIS A 823 8.56 -12.18 -17.73
CA HIS A 823 9.84 -12.24 -18.43
C HIS A 823 9.97 -13.48 -19.32
N LYS A 824 10.45 -13.28 -20.57
CA LYS A 824 10.54 -14.32 -21.58
C LYS A 824 11.35 -15.55 -21.14
N ALA A 825 12.50 -15.34 -20.49
CA ALA A 825 13.33 -16.45 -20.00
C ALA A 825 12.62 -17.25 -18.90
N PHE A 826 11.86 -16.61 -18.00
CA PHE A 826 11.08 -17.31 -17.00
C PHE A 826 9.98 -18.19 -17.63
N GLN A 827 9.29 -17.69 -18.64
CA GLN A 827 8.28 -18.44 -19.38
C GLN A 827 8.88 -19.63 -20.15
N GLN A 828 10.07 -19.47 -20.72
CA GLN A 828 10.80 -20.56 -21.36
C GLN A 828 11.18 -21.66 -20.36
N LEU A 829 11.65 -21.28 -19.16
CA LEU A 829 11.98 -22.22 -18.10
C LEU A 829 10.76 -23.04 -17.63
N GLN A 830 9.56 -22.45 -17.61
CA GLN A 830 8.32 -23.17 -17.25
C GLN A 830 8.02 -24.34 -18.19
N LEU A 831 8.48 -24.32 -19.43
CA LEU A 831 8.25 -25.39 -20.40
C LEU A 831 9.13 -26.61 -20.15
N LEU A 832 10.23 -26.45 -19.43
CA LEU A 832 11.18 -27.53 -19.16
C LEU A 832 10.63 -28.51 -18.11
N PRO A 833 10.77 -29.85 -18.33
CA PRO A 833 10.17 -30.86 -17.44
C PRO A 833 10.58 -30.73 -15.97
N GLN A 834 11.85 -30.38 -15.68
CA GLN A 834 12.37 -30.27 -14.31
C GLN A 834 11.76 -29.10 -13.51
N TYR A 835 11.23 -28.09 -14.17
CA TYR A 835 10.61 -26.92 -13.54
C TYR A 835 9.08 -26.98 -13.46
N ARG A 836 8.45 -27.99 -14.07
CA ARG A 836 7.00 -28.16 -14.00
C ARG A 836 6.56 -28.54 -12.59
N LEU A 837 5.55 -27.83 -12.09
CA LEU A 837 4.90 -28.16 -10.83
C LEU A 837 3.85 -29.24 -11.09
N SER A 838 4.01 -30.42 -10.50
CA SER A 838 3.02 -31.50 -10.61
C SER A 838 1.81 -31.20 -9.71
N PHE A 839 0.66 -31.79 -10.03
CA PHE A 839 -0.53 -31.67 -9.22
C PHE A 839 -0.32 -32.20 -7.79
N SER A 840 0.44 -33.29 -7.63
CA SER A 840 0.76 -33.82 -6.30
C SER A 840 1.62 -32.88 -5.46
N GLU A 841 2.60 -32.20 -6.05
CA GLU A 841 3.45 -31.20 -5.38
C GLU A 841 2.62 -29.95 -5.01
N TRP A 842 1.74 -29.52 -5.91
CA TRP A 842 0.81 -28.44 -5.64
C TRP A 842 -0.13 -28.77 -4.47
N LEU A 843 -0.79 -29.92 -4.53
CA LEU A 843 -1.70 -30.38 -3.48
C LEU A 843 -1.01 -30.53 -2.13
N HIS A 844 0.22 -31.08 -2.12
CA HIS A 844 1.04 -31.20 -0.91
C HIS A 844 1.36 -29.83 -0.29
N SER A 845 1.61 -28.83 -1.12
CA SER A 845 1.82 -27.45 -0.65
C SER A 845 0.53 -26.85 -0.08
N GLU A 846 -0.60 -27.08 -0.74
CA GLU A 846 -1.90 -26.56 -0.35
C GLU A 846 -2.42 -27.15 0.98
N LEU A 847 -2.20 -28.44 1.21
CA LEU A 847 -2.61 -29.12 2.45
C LEU A 847 -1.84 -28.64 3.70
N ARG A 848 -0.70 -27.98 3.53
CA ARG A 848 0.12 -27.44 4.62
C ARG A 848 -0.24 -26.02 5.02
N VAL A 849 -1.06 -25.32 4.26
CA VAL A 849 -1.46 -23.94 4.55
C VAL A 849 -2.45 -23.91 5.71
N GLN A 850 -2.21 -23.05 6.68
CA GLN A 850 -3.13 -22.79 7.80
C GLN A 850 -4.28 -21.93 7.33
N ARG A 851 -5.50 -22.47 7.42
CA ARG A 851 -6.72 -21.79 6.92
C ARG A 851 -7.01 -20.45 7.59
N SER A 852 -6.67 -20.30 8.87
CA SER A 852 -6.85 -19.05 9.63
C SER A 852 -5.99 -17.89 9.15
N GLU A 853 -4.90 -18.17 8.43
CA GLU A 853 -3.94 -17.19 7.95
C GLU A 853 -3.86 -17.11 6.43
N ASP A 854 -4.80 -17.74 5.74
CA ASP A 854 -4.84 -17.75 4.28
C ASP A 854 -5.34 -16.41 3.75
N ALA A 855 -4.57 -15.80 2.83
CA ALA A 855 -4.95 -14.57 2.16
C ALA A 855 -6.04 -14.77 1.09
N LEU A 856 -6.32 -16.04 0.70
CA LEU A 856 -7.33 -16.35 -0.30
C LEU A 856 -8.70 -16.52 0.34
N SER A 857 -9.73 -15.93 -0.27
CA SER A 857 -11.12 -16.24 0.06
C SER A 857 -11.47 -17.70 -0.31
N ASP A 858 -12.49 -18.27 0.34
CA ASP A 858 -12.94 -19.64 0.03
C ASP A 858 -13.35 -19.81 -1.44
N THR A 859 -13.77 -18.73 -2.10
CA THR A 859 -14.10 -18.73 -3.54
C THR A 859 -12.88 -18.72 -4.46
N GLN A 860 -11.70 -18.30 -3.97
CA GLN A 860 -10.46 -18.29 -4.74
C GLN A 860 -9.67 -19.60 -4.61
N ARG A 861 -10.00 -20.44 -3.62
CA ARG A 861 -9.48 -21.80 -3.46
C ARG A 861 -10.18 -22.77 -4.41
#